data_de9425cd58d314eb5b0bf2511812cda5
#
_entry.id   de9425cd58d314eb5b0bf2511812cda5
#
_cell.length_a   1.000
_cell.length_b   1.000
_cell.length_c   1.000
_cell.angle_alpha   90.00
_cell.angle_beta   90.00
_cell.angle_gamma   90.00
#
_symmetry.space_group_name_H-M   'P 1'
#
loop_
_entity.id
_entity.type
_entity.pdbx_description
1 polymer ?
#
loop_
_entity_poly.entity_id
_entity_poly.type
_entity_poly.pdbx_seq_one_letter_code
_entity_poly.pdbx_strand_id
1 'polypeptide(L)'
;MLTRYFLFFTFLSIFSVFAQETGTIKGKIISSDGFPIAGITIKFETSKISIITDESGEFEFQNFPVGTNNIALEGVGFKKQFKEIKVNKNEISLIEFKLEENSITLKEIVINIKISPNKKKESIFSGLDIRPIDMPQSLQIIGSKIIQQQQSIRLSEVIKNVNGLYVGSARGGAQESFWSRGYDMSATNIFKNGFRISSGSIPEVASLEKVEILKGSAALLFGEVAPGGVLNMVTKLPSFKRGAELNVQVGSFAFYKPTFDVYGPLNKKIAYRLITSYENSESFRKIVKRERIYLNPSVVFKVKSNTEITIQGDYLNDLWTPDFGTGSIGKEIAKVDRSTYLGASWSNGKTAQSTVSVMLNHKLNNNWKLNFNSSIQNFDRIWEGTERIQPNNIGDWNRPLGKYKIVEQIISEQINLQGCYTTGKIKHQVFSGIDADKTTAEAYTFAFNPTIYDTINIFDFNYSNVEPPKPEAINTRIAQTTTNKFGIFTQDLITISEKFKVLAGLRWSFQEGQSKTLTIVNNETATDQKRKNTAFSPKLGLVFQPTKNISLFSSYANSFSPNVGITINNETLDASIIDQYEIGIKKDFWNGRFSSNITFYQIINSDLAQTAEFLADGSINTNTNIKTLSGETISKGLEIDLYSKPIEGLTIMAGYSYNDMLFSKTSGVIGSFIEGDRLTRTPSNTANFSLFYSLQYGKLKDLSFGILSNYIGKRVGGWNNTNGQTIPDRTIPISGYTVFDLSIGYKWKQISILTKISNITNTLNYTVHENYSFNPIAPRQILTSLNYLF
;
A
#
# COMPACT_ATOMS: atom_id res chain seq x y z
N MET A 1 -60.56 42.29 51.58
CA MET A 1 -60.25 43.64 51.12
C MET A 1 -59.85 43.57 49.65
N LEU A 2 -60.62 44.22 48.89
CA LEU A 2 -60.53 44.79 47.55
C LEU A 2 -60.12 43.90 46.36
N THR A 3 -61.13 43.49 45.73
CA THR A 3 -61.37 43.29 44.31
C THR A 3 -60.69 44.35 43.42
N ARG A 4 -60.08 43.92 42.32
CA ARG A 4 -60.06 44.69 41.06
C ARG A 4 -60.14 43.76 39.88
N TYR A 5 -61.26 43.88 39.18
CA TYR A 5 -61.52 43.34 37.86
C TYR A 5 -60.62 44.02 36.84
N PHE A 6 -60.00 43.21 35.95
CA PHE A 6 -59.39 43.72 34.72
C PHE A 6 -60.11 43.11 33.50
N LEU A 7 -60.77 43.97 32.76
CA LEU A 7 -61.41 43.68 31.50
C LEU A 7 -60.41 43.22 30.47
N PHE A 8 -60.60 42.01 29.95
CA PHE A 8 -59.84 41.55 28.79
C PHE A 8 -60.60 41.94 27.53
N PHE A 9 -60.05 42.93 26.81
CA PHE A 9 -60.57 43.33 25.49
C PHE A 9 -59.99 42.35 24.45
N THR A 10 -60.80 41.41 23.98
CA THR A 10 -60.46 40.53 22.86
C THR A 10 -60.51 41.33 21.55
N PHE A 11 -59.35 41.70 21.07
CA PHE A 11 -59.17 42.21 19.70
C PHE A 11 -59.11 41.00 18.77
N LEU A 12 -60.20 40.69 18.09
CA LEU A 12 -60.24 39.71 17.00
C LEU A 12 -59.56 40.36 15.78
N SER A 13 -58.24 40.19 15.64
CA SER A 13 -57.56 40.48 14.38
C SER A 13 -57.83 39.37 13.39
N ILE A 14 -58.71 39.60 12.45
CA ILE A 14 -58.90 38.75 11.28
C ILE A 14 -57.60 38.78 10.45
N PHE A 15 -56.72 37.81 10.67
CA PHE A 15 -55.64 37.52 9.72
C PHE A 15 -56.30 36.91 8.48
N SER A 16 -56.48 37.67 7.46
CA SER A 16 -56.72 37.16 6.10
C SER A 16 -55.46 36.36 5.69
N VAL A 17 -55.51 35.03 5.86
CA VAL A 17 -54.55 34.11 5.28
C VAL A 17 -54.81 34.18 3.78
N PHE A 18 -54.03 35.00 3.08
CA PHE A 18 -53.91 34.87 1.63
C PHE A 18 -53.26 33.54 1.36
N ALA A 19 -54.07 32.53 1.02
CA ALA A 19 -53.56 31.28 0.47
C ALA A 19 -52.82 31.63 -0.81
N GLN A 20 -51.50 31.63 -0.74
CA GLN A 20 -50.67 31.89 -1.89
C GLN A 20 -50.90 30.78 -2.90
N GLU A 21 -51.36 31.11 -4.08
CA GLU A 21 -51.59 30.15 -5.15
C GLU A 21 -50.27 29.47 -5.52
N THR A 22 -50.25 28.17 -5.62
CA THR A 22 -49.02 27.39 -5.85
C THR A 22 -49.19 26.44 -7.04
N GLY A 23 -48.03 26.11 -7.66
CA GLY A 23 -47.85 25.10 -8.69
C GLY A 23 -46.67 24.19 -8.37
N THR A 24 -46.43 23.21 -9.22
CA THR A 24 -45.29 22.29 -9.11
C THR A 24 -44.34 22.50 -10.27
N ILE A 25 -43.03 22.53 -9.98
CA ILE A 25 -41.97 22.56 -10.99
C ILE A 25 -41.28 21.22 -10.99
N LYS A 26 -41.22 20.56 -12.15
CA LYS A 26 -40.37 19.38 -12.38
C LYS A 26 -39.40 19.67 -13.49
N GLY A 27 -38.16 19.26 -13.33
CA GLY A 27 -37.17 19.52 -14.36
C GLY A 27 -36.06 18.53 -14.41
N LYS A 28 -35.34 18.57 -15.53
CA LYS A 28 -34.16 17.76 -15.78
C LYS A 28 -33.02 18.62 -16.28
N ILE A 29 -31.84 18.39 -15.74
CA ILE A 29 -30.60 19.08 -16.15
C ILE A 29 -29.70 18.12 -16.88
N ILE A 30 -29.31 18.48 -18.10
CA ILE A 30 -28.45 17.71 -18.97
C ILE A 30 -27.22 18.52 -19.39
N SER A 31 -26.12 17.85 -19.73
CA SER A 31 -24.94 18.47 -20.33
C SER A 31 -25.17 18.85 -21.79
N SER A 32 -24.24 19.62 -22.38
CA SER A 32 -24.21 19.89 -23.81
C SER A 32 -24.26 18.62 -24.67
N ASP A 33 -23.75 17.51 -24.15
CA ASP A 33 -23.73 16.21 -24.81
C ASP A 33 -24.95 15.32 -24.50
N GLY A 34 -25.95 15.85 -23.77
CA GLY A 34 -27.22 15.17 -23.46
C GLY A 34 -27.16 14.19 -22.29
N PHE A 35 -26.14 14.22 -21.44
CA PHE A 35 -26.09 13.39 -20.22
C PHE A 35 -26.76 14.09 -19.04
N PRO A 36 -27.48 13.37 -18.19
CA PRO A 36 -28.01 13.91 -16.95
C PRO A 36 -26.89 14.35 -16.01
N ILE A 37 -27.09 15.49 -15.34
CA ILE A 37 -26.10 16.07 -14.43
C ILE A 37 -26.68 16.08 -13.02
N ALA A 38 -26.08 15.29 -12.13
CA ALA A 38 -26.38 15.29 -10.70
C ALA A 38 -25.62 16.41 -9.98
N GLY A 39 -26.15 16.86 -8.84
CA GLY A 39 -25.46 17.79 -7.97
C GLY A 39 -25.49 19.24 -8.43
N ILE A 40 -26.33 19.62 -9.39
CA ILE A 40 -26.57 21.02 -9.77
C ILE A 40 -27.51 21.66 -8.76
N THR A 41 -27.10 22.77 -8.21
CA THR A 41 -27.92 23.59 -7.31
C THR A 41 -28.78 24.55 -8.11
N ILE A 42 -30.08 24.46 -7.93
CA ILE A 42 -31.08 25.36 -8.51
C ILE A 42 -31.50 26.32 -7.40
N LYS A 43 -31.18 27.61 -7.59
CA LYS A 43 -31.54 28.68 -6.65
C LYS A 43 -32.61 29.57 -7.27
N PHE A 44 -33.64 29.89 -6.49
CA PHE A 44 -34.68 30.82 -6.85
C PHE A 44 -34.33 32.20 -6.28
N GLU A 45 -34.24 33.23 -7.14
CA GLU A 45 -33.82 34.55 -6.70
C GLU A 45 -34.85 35.23 -5.80
N THR A 46 -36.13 34.93 -5.99
CA THR A 46 -37.24 35.53 -5.23
C THR A 46 -37.50 34.85 -3.90
N SER A 47 -37.08 33.59 -3.72
CA SER A 47 -37.21 32.84 -2.50
C SER A 47 -35.86 32.27 -2.11
N LYS A 48 -35.43 32.33 -0.86
CA LYS A 48 -34.15 31.74 -0.38
C LYS A 48 -34.13 30.22 -0.44
N ILE A 49 -34.91 29.62 -1.34
CA ILE A 49 -35.05 28.16 -1.48
C ILE A 49 -34.08 27.68 -2.58
N SER A 50 -33.45 26.56 -2.33
CA SER A 50 -32.61 25.88 -3.31
C SER A 50 -32.81 24.37 -3.26
N ILE A 51 -32.69 23.70 -4.41
CA ILE A 51 -32.72 22.25 -4.55
C ILE A 51 -31.52 21.78 -5.34
N ILE A 52 -31.17 20.52 -5.21
CA ILE A 52 -30.06 19.89 -5.90
C ILE A 52 -30.60 18.74 -6.74
N THR A 53 -30.13 18.62 -8.01
CA THR A 53 -30.50 17.51 -8.90
C THR A 53 -29.99 16.16 -8.36
N ASP A 54 -30.83 15.15 -8.52
CA ASP A 54 -30.51 13.75 -8.19
C ASP A 54 -29.54 13.11 -9.20
N GLU A 55 -29.25 11.80 -9.04
CA GLU A 55 -28.36 11.03 -9.91
C GLU A 55 -28.86 10.96 -11.36
N SER A 56 -30.15 11.16 -11.62
CA SER A 56 -30.79 11.20 -12.95
C SER A 56 -30.83 12.60 -13.53
N GLY A 57 -30.27 13.60 -12.84
CA GLY A 57 -30.32 15.01 -13.20
C GLY A 57 -31.69 15.62 -12.98
N GLU A 58 -32.59 14.98 -12.25
CA GLU A 58 -33.96 15.42 -12.05
C GLU A 58 -34.13 16.18 -10.75
N PHE A 59 -35.11 17.09 -10.72
CA PHE A 59 -35.51 17.85 -9.53
C PHE A 59 -37.00 18.11 -9.54
N GLU A 60 -37.59 18.23 -8.37
CA GLU A 60 -39.02 18.49 -8.16
C GLU A 60 -39.20 19.52 -7.05
N PHE A 61 -40.00 20.56 -7.35
CA PHE A 61 -40.48 21.55 -6.38
C PHE A 61 -41.99 21.53 -6.30
N GLN A 62 -42.50 21.19 -5.14
CA GLN A 62 -43.94 21.20 -4.84
C GLN A 62 -44.30 22.50 -4.10
N ASN A 63 -45.54 22.96 -4.29
CA ASN A 63 -46.11 24.13 -3.63
C ASN A 63 -45.31 25.43 -3.88
N PHE A 64 -44.84 25.63 -5.13
CA PHE A 64 -44.11 26.83 -5.51
C PHE A 64 -45.05 28.00 -5.85
N PRO A 65 -44.76 29.27 -5.49
CA PRO A 65 -45.65 30.41 -5.77
C PRO A 65 -45.91 30.59 -7.26
N VAL A 66 -47.16 30.88 -7.64
CA VAL A 66 -47.58 31.19 -9.01
C VAL A 66 -46.95 32.50 -9.45
N GLY A 67 -46.52 32.58 -10.71
CA GLY A 67 -45.92 33.78 -11.31
C GLY A 67 -44.63 33.47 -12.06
N THR A 68 -44.01 34.55 -12.55
CA THR A 68 -42.71 34.45 -13.25
C THR A 68 -41.58 34.54 -12.25
N ASN A 69 -40.71 33.56 -12.27
CA ASN A 69 -39.61 33.40 -11.32
C ASN A 69 -38.26 33.23 -12.04
N ASN A 70 -37.22 33.89 -11.56
CA ASN A 70 -35.88 33.70 -12.04
C ASN A 70 -35.17 32.64 -11.25
N ILE A 71 -34.58 31.66 -11.93
CA ILE A 71 -33.74 30.65 -11.35
C ILE A 71 -32.31 30.80 -11.79
N ALA A 72 -31.39 30.54 -10.86
CA ALA A 72 -29.98 30.45 -11.10
C ALA A 72 -29.55 28.99 -10.98
N LEU A 73 -28.90 28.48 -12.01
CA LEU A 73 -28.34 27.13 -12.05
C LEU A 73 -26.86 27.22 -11.76
N GLU A 74 -26.42 26.60 -10.68
CA GLU A 74 -25.04 26.60 -10.25
C GLU A 74 -24.53 25.17 -10.07
N GLY A 75 -23.47 24.81 -10.76
CA GLY A 75 -22.82 23.50 -10.65
C GLY A 75 -21.36 23.57 -10.98
N VAL A 76 -20.65 22.65 -10.38
CA VAL A 76 -19.21 22.52 -10.54
C VAL A 76 -18.89 22.06 -11.96
N GLY A 77 -18.07 22.85 -12.68
CA GLY A 77 -17.68 22.54 -14.07
C GLY A 77 -18.62 23.08 -15.13
N PHE A 78 -19.68 23.83 -14.73
CA PHE A 78 -20.63 24.43 -15.66
C PHE A 78 -20.68 25.94 -15.52
N LYS A 79 -21.01 26.64 -16.61
CA LYS A 79 -21.27 28.07 -16.55
C LYS A 79 -22.55 28.32 -15.77
N LYS A 80 -22.52 29.26 -14.82
CA LYS A 80 -23.73 29.71 -14.14
C LYS A 80 -24.70 30.27 -15.17
N GLN A 81 -25.92 29.77 -15.19
CA GLN A 81 -26.97 30.20 -16.11
C GLN A 81 -28.16 30.72 -15.30
N PHE A 82 -28.85 31.70 -15.89
CA PHE A 82 -30.10 32.24 -15.37
C PHE A 82 -31.22 31.96 -16.36
N LYS A 83 -32.37 31.59 -15.86
CA LYS A 83 -33.54 31.34 -16.68
C LYS A 83 -34.81 31.76 -15.97
N GLU A 84 -35.74 32.26 -16.76
CA GLU A 84 -37.07 32.66 -16.30
C GLU A 84 -38.02 31.51 -16.46
N ILE A 85 -38.85 31.24 -15.40
CA ILE A 85 -39.83 30.18 -15.36
C ILE A 85 -41.17 30.77 -14.99
N LYS A 86 -42.22 30.44 -15.75
CA LYS A 86 -43.59 30.76 -15.42
C LYS A 86 -44.28 29.59 -14.74
N VAL A 87 -44.72 29.78 -13.53
CA VAL A 87 -45.45 28.76 -12.74
C VAL A 87 -46.96 29.12 -12.73
N ASN A 88 -47.80 28.19 -13.19
CA ASN A 88 -49.21 28.32 -13.23
C ASN A 88 -49.86 27.60 -12.03
N LYS A 89 -51.05 28.03 -11.66
CA LYS A 89 -51.81 27.50 -10.53
C LYS A 89 -52.19 26.04 -10.76
N ASN A 90 -51.84 25.18 -9.80
CA ASN A 90 -52.17 23.74 -9.80
C ASN A 90 -51.68 22.97 -11.04
N GLU A 91 -50.72 23.50 -11.76
CA GLU A 91 -50.09 22.84 -12.91
C GLU A 91 -48.66 22.41 -12.62
N ILE A 92 -48.21 21.39 -13.35
CA ILE A 92 -46.82 20.95 -13.33
C ILE A 92 -46.10 21.65 -14.49
N SER A 93 -45.17 22.55 -14.18
CA SER A 93 -44.27 23.17 -15.15
C SER A 93 -43.08 22.24 -15.40
N LEU A 94 -43.02 21.62 -16.59
CA LEU A 94 -41.90 20.76 -16.99
C LEU A 94 -40.79 21.56 -17.66
N ILE A 95 -39.57 21.38 -17.20
CA ILE A 95 -38.41 22.16 -17.66
C ILE A 95 -37.21 21.27 -17.90
N GLU A 96 -36.60 21.45 -19.04
CA GLU A 96 -35.29 20.83 -19.34
C GLU A 96 -34.25 21.95 -19.52
N PHE A 97 -33.13 21.81 -18.84
CA PHE A 97 -32.00 22.72 -18.96
C PHE A 97 -30.78 22.02 -19.52
N LYS A 98 -30.19 22.62 -20.55
CA LYS A 98 -28.92 22.21 -21.11
C LYS A 98 -27.83 23.14 -20.59
N LEU A 99 -26.93 22.60 -19.73
CA LEU A 99 -25.81 23.38 -19.20
C LEU A 99 -24.59 23.29 -20.12
N GLU A 100 -23.98 24.45 -20.38
CA GLU A 100 -22.70 24.53 -21.06
C GLU A 100 -21.57 24.30 -20.09
N GLU A 101 -20.62 23.43 -20.48
CA GLU A 101 -19.41 23.25 -19.72
C GLU A 101 -18.57 24.52 -19.71
N ASN A 102 -18.01 24.85 -18.56
CA ASN A 102 -17.10 25.96 -18.45
C ASN A 102 -15.70 25.54 -18.89
N SER A 103 -15.36 25.76 -20.17
CA SER A 103 -14.05 25.44 -20.74
C SER A 103 -12.90 26.31 -20.20
N ILE A 104 -13.22 27.33 -19.40
CA ILE A 104 -12.22 28.18 -18.78
C ILE A 104 -11.92 27.61 -17.39
N THR A 105 -10.77 26.98 -17.29
CA THR A 105 -10.19 26.41 -16.09
C THR A 105 -11.00 25.25 -15.47
N LEU A 106 -10.62 24.02 -15.81
CA LEU A 106 -10.46 23.01 -14.78
C LEU A 106 -9.46 23.56 -13.74
N LYS A 107 -9.88 24.53 -12.92
CA LYS A 107 -9.38 24.56 -11.57
C LYS A 107 -9.69 23.17 -11.09
N GLU A 108 -8.63 22.40 -10.81
CA GLU A 108 -8.74 21.24 -9.97
C GLU A 108 -9.68 21.66 -8.84
N ILE A 109 -10.96 21.25 -8.94
CA ILE A 109 -11.84 21.35 -7.83
C ILE A 109 -11.32 20.24 -6.95
N VAL A 110 -10.29 20.59 -6.20
CA VAL A 110 -10.05 19.96 -4.92
C VAL A 110 -11.38 20.18 -4.21
N ILE A 111 -12.27 19.17 -4.32
CA ILE A 111 -13.34 19.03 -3.37
C ILE A 111 -12.59 18.93 -2.06
N ASN A 112 -12.43 20.08 -1.40
CA ASN A 112 -11.94 20.18 -0.05
C ASN A 112 -13.07 19.67 0.84
N ILE A 113 -13.42 18.41 0.64
CA ILE A 113 -14.18 17.68 1.62
C ILE A 113 -13.21 17.62 2.80
N LYS A 114 -13.49 18.44 3.80
CA LYS A 114 -12.86 18.41 5.13
C LYS A 114 -13.22 17.09 5.83
N ILE A 115 -13.04 15.95 5.13
CA ILE A 115 -13.35 14.63 5.66
C ILE A 115 -12.06 14.08 6.24
N SER A 116 -12.08 13.82 7.51
CA SER A 116 -11.05 13.08 8.22
C SER A 116 -10.76 11.76 7.49
N PRO A 117 -9.49 11.31 7.43
CA PRO A 117 -9.17 9.98 6.94
C PRO A 117 -10.00 8.88 7.62
N ASN A 118 -10.36 9.07 8.88
CA ASN A 118 -11.19 8.13 9.64
C ASN A 118 -12.65 8.06 9.16
N LYS A 119 -13.11 9.03 8.37
CA LYS A 119 -14.50 9.09 7.85
C LYS A 119 -14.61 8.77 6.36
N LYS A 120 -13.50 8.65 5.64
CA LYS A 120 -13.47 8.42 4.20
C LYS A 120 -13.71 6.93 3.91
N LYS A 121 -14.81 6.62 3.23
CA LYS A 121 -15.16 5.26 2.79
C LYS A 121 -14.43 4.96 1.47
N GLU A 122 -13.23 4.43 1.49
CA GLU A 122 -12.49 4.20 0.24
C GLU A 122 -11.49 3.05 0.32
N SER A 123 -11.65 2.11 1.24
CA SER A 123 -10.72 0.99 1.31
C SER A 123 -11.24 -0.25 0.60
N ILE A 124 -10.41 -0.79 -0.30
CA ILE A 124 -10.64 -2.11 -0.91
C ILE A 124 -10.40 -3.22 0.12
N PHE A 125 -9.48 -3.01 1.05
CA PHE A 125 -9.10 -4.03 2.04
C PHE A 125 -10.16 -4.46 3.03
N SER A 126 -11.12 -3.59 3.33
CA SER A 126 -12.16 -4.02 4.27
C SER A 126 -13.14 -4.99 3.64
N GLY A 127 -13.21 -5.01 2.29
CA GLY A 127 -14.30 -5.67 1.57
C GLY A 127 -15.69 -5.12 1.93
N LEU A 128 -15.72 -4.18 2.89
CA LEU A 128 -16.93 -3.52 3.41
C LEU A 128 -16.84 -2.03 3.08
N ASP A 129 -17.97 -1.46 2.67
CA ASP A 129 -18.08 0.00 2.44
C ASP A 129 -18.27 0.72 3.80
N ILE A 130 -17.24 0.65 4.65
CA ILE A 130 -17.26 1.22 5.99
C ILE A 130 -16.19 2.31 6.14
N ARG A 131 -16.44 3.21 7.08
CA ARG A 131 -15.47 4.24 7.42
C ARG A 131 -14.35 3.63 8.27
N PRO A 132 -13.10 4.04 8.12
CA PRO A 132 -12.01 3.56 8.97
C PRO A 132 -12.25 3.71 10.49
N ILE A 133 -13.06 4.71 10.91
CA ILE A 133 -13.44 4.88 12.31
C ILE A 133 -14.35 3.75 12.83
N ASP A 134 -15.04 3.05 11.93
CA ASP A 134 -15.95 1.93 12.26
C ASP A 134 -15.23 0.58 12.23
N MET A 135 -13.95 0.54 11.80
CA MET A 135 -13.14 -0.69 11.74
C MET A 135 -12.43 -0.94 13.07
N PRO A 136 -12.49 -2.16 13.61
CA PRO A 136 -11.69 -2.54 14.79
C PRO A 136 -10.25 -2.90 14.43
N GLN A 137 -9.59 -2.09 13.60
CA GLN A 137 -8.23 -2.31 13.09
C GLN A 137 -7.64 -1.01 12.55
N SER A 138 -6.31 -0.87 12.56
CA SER A 138 -5.63 0.29 12.00
C SER A 138 -5.49 0.15 10.48
N LEU A 139 -5.94 1.17 9.75
CA LEU A 139 -5.81 1.31 8.31
C LEU A 139 -5.19 2.66 7.98
N GLN A 140 -4.14 2.66 7.16
CA GLN A 140 -3.54 3.86 6.62
C GLN A 140 -3.66 3.88 5.10
N ILE A 141 -3.94 5.05 4.54
CA ILE A 141 -4.09 5.26 3.10
C ILE A 141 -3.21 6.44 2.68
N ILE A 142 -2.26 6.18 1.79
CA ILE A 142 -1.39 7.20 1.19
C ILE A 142 -1.86 7.40 -0.25
N GLY A 143 -2.55 8.50 -0.52
CA GLY A 143 -3.10 8.81 -1.85
C GLY A 143 -2.06 9.38 -2.81
N SER A 144 -2.38 9.36 -4.11
CA SER A 144 -1.54 9.86 -5.21
C SER A 144 -1.07 11.29 -5.01
N LYS A 145 -1.90 12.15 -4.41
CA LYS A 145 -1.51 13.53 -4.09
C LYS A 145 -0.28 13.60 -3.16
N ILE A 146 -0.22 12.76 -2.12
CA ILE A 146 0.93 12.71 -1.20
C ILE A 146 2.16 12.16 -1.93
N ILE A 147 1.97 11.10 -2.74
CA ILE A 147 3.02 10.49 -3.55
C ILE A 147 3.65 11.53 -4.48
N GLN A 148 2.83 12.34 -5.16
CA GLN A 148 3.29 13.42 -6.03
C GLN A 148 3.97 14.56 -5.27
N GLN A 149 3.37 15.04 -4.16
CA GLN A 149 3.92 16.11 -3.33
C GLN A 149 5.29 15.77 -2.75
N GLN A 150 5.55 14.50 -2.50
CA GLN A 150 6.82 13.99 -1.98
C GLN A 150 7.76 13.51 -3.10
N GLN A 151 7.33 13.56 -4.36
CA GLN A 151 8.09 13.02 -5.51
C GLN A 151 8.62 11.61 -5.22
N SER A 152 7.76 10.75 -4.70
CA SER A 152 8.13 9.37 -4.39
C SER A 152 8.32 8.58 -5.68
N ILE A 153 9.51 8.03 -5.90
CA ILE A 153 9.86 7.22 -7.08
C ILE A 153 9.89 5.72 -6.78
N ARG A 154 9.91 5.36 -5.49
CA ARG A 154 9.93 3.97 -5.00
C ARG A 154 8.85 3.78 -3.94
N LEU A 155 8.38 2.54 -3.80
CA LEU A 155 7.40 2.20 -2.77
C LEU A 155 7.97 2.41 -1.35
N SER A 156 9.27 2.16 -1.16
CA SER A 156 9.99 2.48 0.07
C SER A 156 9.91 3.95 0.49
N GLU A 157 9.81 4.87 -0.47
CA GLU A 157 9.60 6.30 -0.15
C GLU A 157 8.16 6.58 0.27
N VAL A 158 7.18 5.92 -0.37
CA VAL A 158 5.75 6.07 0.00
C VAL A 158 5.52 5.60 1.42
N ILE A 159 6.11 4.47 1.82
CA ILE A 159 5.94 3.90 3.16
C ILE A 159 6.60 4.71 4.28
N LYS A 160 7.50 5.65 3.97
CA LYS A 160 8.03 6.59 4.97
C LYS A 160 6.93 7.40 5.69
N ASN A 161 5.73 7.46 5.12
CA ASN A 161 4.55 8.08 5.74
C ASN A 161 3.84 7.18 6.75
N VAL A 162 4.27 5.94 6.89
CA VAL A 162 3.61 4.92 7.72
C VAL A 162 4.52 4.52 8.87
N ASN A 163 4.09 4.78 10.09
CA ASN A 163 4.86 4.37 11.26
C ASN A 163 4.90 2.84 11.38
N GLY A 164 5.95 2.31 11.99
CA GLY A 164 6.13 0.88 12.20
C GLY A 164 6.39 0.06 10.93
N LEU A 165 6.43 0.71 9.75
CA LEU A 165 6.76 0.10 8.47
C LEU A 165 8.11 0.62 7.97
N TYR A 166 9.02 -0.27 7.60
CA TYR A 166 10.37 0.09 7.18
C TYR A 166 10.95 -0.94 6.20
N VAL A 167 12.02 -0.54 5.50
CA VAL A 167 12.78 -1.45 4.65
C VAL A 167 13.73 -2.26 5.54
N GLY A 168 13.51 -3.55 5.63
CA GLY A 168 14.31 -4.46 6.44
C GLY A 168 15.53 -5.02 5.69
N SER A 169 15.45 -5.11 4.34
CA SER A 169 16.53 -5.62 3.50
C SER A 169 16.48 -5.00 2.10
N ALA A 170 17.65 -4.72 1.52
CA ALA A 170 17.79 -4.17 0.16
C ALA A 170 17.94 -5.25 -0.92
N ARG A 171 18.24 -6.49 -0.55
CA ARG A 171 18.38 -7.63 -1.48
C ARG A 171 19.21 -7.32 -2.74
N GLY A 172 20.36 -6.65 -2.57
CA GLY A 172 21.22 -6.27 -3.69
C GLY A 172 20.63 -5.30 -4.70
N GLY A 173 19.54 -4.62 -4.37
CA GLY A 173 18.82 -3.72 -5.28
C GLY A 173 17.79 -4.41 -6.18
N ALA A 174 17.60 -5.73 -6.04
CA ALA A 174 16.61 -6.50 -6.82
C ALA A 174 15.16 -6.20 -6.41
N GLN A 175 14.93 -5.98 -5.13
CA GLN A 175 13.60 -5.81 -4.54
C GLN A 175 13.66 -4.96 -3.27
N GLU A 176 12.51 -4.46 -2.84
CA GLU A 176 12.32 -3.81 -1.56
C GLU A 176 11.62 -4.76 -0.59
N SER A 177 12.29 -5.11 0.51
CA SER A 177 11.70 -5.96 1.55
C SER A 177 11.13 -5.11 2.67
N PHE A 178 9.82 -5.14 2.85
CA PHE A 178 9.11 -4.35 3.87
C PHE A 178 8.87 -5.17 5.12
N TRP A 179 9.09 -4.53 6.25
CA TRP A 179 8.89 -5.12 7.56
C TRP A 179 7.93 -4.27 8.38
N SER A 180 7.07 -4.94 9.15
CA SER A 180 6.12 -4.30 10.05
C SER A 180 6.00 -5.09 11.33
N ARG A 181 5.96 -4.39 12.48
CA ARG A 181 5.84 -5.01 13.80
C ARG A 181 6.87 -6.11 14.06
N GLY A 182 8.05 -6.00 13.43
CA GLY A 182 9.14 -6.96 13.53
C GLY A 182 9.09 -8.13 12.55
N TYR A 183 8.05 -8.27 11.73
CA TYR A 183 7.88 -9.35 10.77
C TYR A 183 8.14 -8.90 9.33
N ASP A 184 8.75 -9.81 8.55
CA ASP A 184 8.95 -9.62 7.11
C ASP A 184 7.63 -9.84 6.36
N MET A 185 7.19 -8.81 5.64
CA MET A 185 5.98 -8.82 4.83
C MET A 185 6.23 -9.21 3.37
N SER A 186 7.50 -9.35 2.97
CA SER A 186 7.90 -9.38 1.56
C SER A 186 7.34 -10.58 0.79
N ALA A 187 7.24 -11.75 1.42
CA ALA A 187 6.88 -12.97 0.71
C ALA A 187 5.38 -13.09 0.41
N THR A 188 4.52 -12.66 1.32
CA THR A 188 3.09 -13.02 1.28
C THR A 188 2.12 -11.84 1.43
N ASN A 189 2.61 -10.64 1.78
CA ASN A 189 1.76 -9.55 2.24
C ASN A 189 1.69 -8.37 1.28
N ILE A 190 2.21 -8.50 0.05
CA ILE A 190 2.21 -7.44 -0.95
C ILE A 190 1.17 -7.76 -2.02
N PHE A 191 0.26 -6.79 -2.21
CA PHE A 191 -0.87 -6.91 -3.14
C PHE A 191 -0.92 -5.73 -4.10
N LYS A 192 -1.50 -5.95 -5.27
CA LYS A 192 -1.85 -4.91 -6.24
C LYS A 192 -3.29 -5.13 -6.71
N ASN A 193 -4.15 -4.12 -6.50
CA ASN A 193 -5.59 -4.19 -6.75
C ASN A 193 -6.28 -5.39 -6.07
N GLY A 194 -5.79 -5.81 -4.90
CA GLY A 194 -6.30 -6.95 -4.15
C GLY A 194 -5.73 -8.31 -4.55
N PHE A 195 -4.94 -8.41 -5.62
CA PHE A 195 -4.25 -9.63 -6.02
C PHE A 195 -2.87 -9.71 -5.40
N ARG A 196 -2.47 -10.90 -4.97
CA ARG A 196 -1.10 -11.17 -4.55
C ARG A 196 -0.16 -11.00 -5.73
N ILE A 197 0.99 -10.37 -5.50
CA ILE A 197 2.02 -10.21 -6.53
C ILE A 197 3.34 -10.82 -6.06
N SER A 198 4.20 -11.19 -7.02
CA SER A 198 5.59 -11.52 -6.71
C SER A 198 6.29 -10.30 -6.11
N SER A 199 6.88 -10.49 -4.94
CA SER A 199 7.65 -9.45 -4.24
C SER A 199 9.08 -9.32 -4.76
N GLY A 200 9.43 -10.10 -5.77
CA GLY A 200 10.77 -10.13 -6.36
C GLY A 200 11.12 -8.92 -7.21
N SER A 201 10.18 -8.00 -7.46
CA SER A 201 10.41 -6.76 -8.23
C SER A 201 10.29 -5.53 -7.34
N ILE A 202 10.77 -4.39 -7.85
CA ILE A 202 10.47 -3.07 -7.29
C ILE A 202 9.26 -2.50 -8.04
N PRO A 203 8.09 -2.35 -7.40
CA PRO A 203 6.89 -1.86 -8.06
C PRO A 203 7.05 -0.43 -8.59
N GLU A 204 6.34 -0.11 -9.69
CA GLU A 204 6.28 1.26 -10.21
C GLU A 204 5.18 2.05 -9.48
N VAL A 205 5.53 3.24 -9.00
CA VAL A 205 4.60 4.09 -8.23
C VAL A 205 3.82 5.08 -9.10
N ALA A 206 4.24 5.36 -10.33
CA ALA A 206 3.60 6.32 -11.22
C ALA A 206 2.14 5.94 -11.55
N SER A 207 1.83 4.63 -11.57
CA SER A 207 0.48 4.13 -11.83
C SER A 207 -0.42 4.10 -10.60
N LEU A 208 0.09 4.44 -9.40
CA LEU A 208 -0.67 4.29 -8.16
C LEU A 208 -1.61 5.46 -7.90
N GLU A 209 -2.87 5.14 -7.64
CA GLU A 209 -3.85 6.07 -7.08
C GLU A 209 -3.67 6.19 -5.57
N LYS A 210 -3.36 5.07 -4.91
CA LYS A 210 -3.10 5.03 -3.47
C LYS A 210 -2.36 3.76 -3.07
N VAL A 211 -1.73 3.81 -1.91
CA VAL A 211 -1.22 2.65 -1.18
C VAL A 211 -2.02 2.52 0.11
N GLU A 212 -2.58 1.34 0.33
CA GLU A 212 -3.34 0.99 1.53
C GLU A 212 -2.51 0.06 2.39
N ILE A 213 -2.39 0.36 3.66
CA ILE A 213 -1.69 -0.47 4.65
C ILE A 213 -2.69 -0.84 5.74
N LEU A 214 -3.09 -2.10 5.76
CA LEU A 214 -3.89 -2.67 6.83
C LEU A 214 -2.93 -3.29 7.83
N LYS A 215 -2.75 -2.64 8.97
CA LYS A 215 -1.92 -3.15 10.05
C LYS A 215 -2.68 -4.24 10.80
N GLY A 216 -1.96 -5.25 11.25
CA GLY A 216 -2.58 -6.36 11.94
C GLY A 216 -3.01 -7.51 11.04
N SER A 217 -3.73 -8.50 11.59
CA SER A 217 -4.09 -9.69 10.84
C SER A 217 -5.06 -9.39 9.70
N ALA A 218 -4.69 -9.81 8.51
CA ALA A 218 -5.49 -9.77 7.30
C ALA A 218 -5.83 -11.17 6.77
N ALA A 219 -5.54 -12.22 7.55
CA ALA A 219 -5.72 -13.61 7.14
C ALA A 219 -7.17 -13.95 6.77
N LEU A 220 -8.15 -13.32 7.41
CA LEU A 220 -9.55 -13.47 7.06
C LEU A 220 -9.82 -13.18 5.58
N LEU A 221 -9.18 -12.15 5.01
CA LEU A 221 -9.43 -11.70 3.64
C LEU A 221 -8.48 -12.31 2.61
N PHE A 222 -7.24 -12.62 3.03
CA PHE A 222 -6.15 -12.98 2.13
C PHE A 222 -5.55 -14.37 2.39
N GLY A 223 -6.09 -15.11 3.36
CA GLY A 223 -5.57 -16.41 3.76
C GLY A 223 -4.21 -16.34 4.43
N GLU A 224 -3.26 -17.15 3.96
CA GLU A 224 -1.90 -17.14 4.47
C GLU A 224 -1.24 -15.78 4.27
N VAL A 225 -0.96 -15.11 5.38
CA VAL A 225 -0.20 -13.86 5.43
C VAL A 225 0.70 -13.86 6.66
N ALA A 226 1.90 -13.32 6.51
CA ALA A 226 2.80 -13.10 7.64
C ALA A 226 2.17 -12.12 8.65
N PRO A 227 2.55 -12.18 9.93
CA PRO A 227 2.12 -11.19 10.90
C PRO A 227 2.54 -9.77 10.49
N GLY A 228 1.96 -8.76 11.14
CA GLY A 228 2.37 -7.35 10.99
C GLY A 228 1.46 -6.52 10.09
N GLY A 229 0.78 -7.12 9.13
CA GLY A 229 -0.16 -6.41 8.24
C GLY A 229 0.03 -6.72 6.77
N VAL A 230 -0.73 -6.06 5.91
CA VAL A 230 -0.64 -6.18 4.45
C VAL A 230 -0.59 -4.81 3.77
N LEU A 231 0.09 -4.76 2.63
CA LEU A 231 0.21 -3.58 1.79
C LEU A 231 -0.46 -3.86 0.44
N ASN A 232 -1.38 -2.98 0.03
CA ASN A 232 -2.05 -3.04 -1.25
C ASN A 232 -1.80 -1.77 -2.07
N MET A 233 -1.30 -1.95 -3.25
CA MET A 233 -1.15 -0.92 -4.25
C MET A 233 -2.40 -0.85 -5.10
N VAL A 234 -3.09 0.27 -5.09
CA VAL A 234 -4.28 0.51 -5.93
C VAL A 234 -3.88 1.39 -7.08
N THR A 235 -4.10 0.92 -8.29
CA THR A 235 -3.74 1.64 -9.51
C THR A 235 -4.82 2.64 -9.92
N LYS A 236 -4.42 3.65 -10.66
CA LYS A 236 -5.32 4.61 -11.32
C LYS A 236 -6.18 3.88 -12.35
N LEU A 237 -7.47 4.12 -12.35
CA LEU A 237 -8.43 3.53 -13.28
C LEU A 237 -8.71 4.45 -14.48
N PRO A 238 -9.26 3.90 -15.59
CA PRO A 238 -9.78 4.69 -16.70
C PRO A 238 -10.83 5.71 -16.26
N SER A 239 -10.89 6.85 -16.95
CA SER A 239 -11.84 7.91 -16.66
C SER A 239 -12.65 8.29 -17.90
N PHE A 240 -13.93 8.59 -17.72
CA PHE A 240 -14.77 9.15 -18.78
C PHE A 240 -14.56 10.67 -18.98
N LYS A 241 -13.67 11.28 -18.22
CA LYS A 241 -13.17 12.64 -18.49
C LYS A 241 -11.84 12.54 -19.22
N ARG A 242 -11.65 13.34 -20.28
CA ARG A 242 -10.38 13.38 -21.01
C ARG A 242 -9.32 14.10 -20.19
N GLY A 243 -8.10 13.64 -20.27
CA GLY A 243 -6.94 14.30 -19.68
C GLY A 243 -5.66 13.58 -20.05
N ALA A 244 -4.58 14.34 -19.99
CA ALA A 244 -3.24 13.79 -20.13
C ALA A 244 -2.28 14.56 -19.23
N GLU A 245 -1.27 13.86 -18.74
CA GLU A 245 -0.22 14.38 -17.89
C GLU A 245 1.14 13.90 -18.40
N LEU A 246 2.06 14.83 -18.57
CA LEU A 246 3.47 14.53 -18.83
C LEU A 246 4.26 15.00 -17.62
N ASN A 247 4.95 14.07 -16.97
CA ASN A 247 5.85 14.36 -15.87
C ASN A 247 7.28 13.96 -16.26
N VAL A 248 8.22 14.88 -16.15
CA VAL A 248 9.64 14.61 -16.38
C VAL A 248 10.40 14.88 -15.10
N GLN A 249 11.07 13.87 -14.59
CA GLN A 249 11.90 13.96 -13.40
C GLN A 249 13.38 13.85 -13.78
N VAL A 250 14.20 14.79 -13.27
CA VAL A 250 15.65 14.78 -13.42
C VAL A 250 16.30 15.00 -12.06
N GLY A 251 17.44 14.39 -11.84
CA GLY A 251 18.08 14.47 -10.53
C GLY A 251 19.54 14.07 -10.48
N SER A 252 20.05 13.99 -9.28
CA SER A 252 21.43 13.54 -8.99
C SER A 252 21.68 12.16 -9.57
N PHE A 253 22.93 11.87 -9.93
CA PHE A 253 23.38 10.59 -10.48
C PHE A 253 22.70 10.25 -11.82
N ALA A 254 22.70 11.22 -12.73
CA ALA A 254 22.14 11.10 -14.07
C ALA A 254 20.70 10.56 -14.09
N PHE A 255 19.95 10.78 -13.01
CA PHE A 255 18.56 10.32 -12.91
C PHE A 255 17.68 11.06 -13.92
N TYR A 256 16.99 10.30 -14.77
CA TYR A 256 16.04 10.78 -15.75
C TYR A 256 14.84 9.84 -15.82
N LYS A 257 13.62 10.40 -15.62
CA LYS A 257 12.38 9.62 -15.64
C LYS A 257 11.21 10.41 -16.21
N PRO A 258 10.94 10.32 -17.52
CA PRO A 258 9.69 10.76 -18.11
C PRO A 258 8.57 9.76 -17.77
N THR A 259 7.38 10.30 -17.51
CA THR A 259 6.15 9.56 -17.27
C THR A 259 5.01 10.21 -18.06
N PHE A 260 4.26 9.42 -18.79
CA PHE A 260 3.10 9.87 -19.53
C PHE A 260 1.85 9.13 -19.04
N ASP A 261 0.79 9.85 -18.73
CA ASP A 261 -0.49 9.35 -18.25
C ASP A 261 -1.61 9.96 -19.09
N VAL A 262 -2.25 9.19 -19.95
CA VAL A 262 -3.32 9.64 -20.82
C VAL A 262 -4.57 8.81 -20.60
N TYR A 263 -5.71 9.47 -20.51
CA TYR A 263 -6.99 8.82 -20.25
C TYR A 263 -8.15 9.59 -20.88
N GLY A 264 -9.22 8.88 -21.15
CA GLY A 264 -10.45 9.46 -21.67
C GLY A 264 -11.46 8.46 -22.16
N PRO A 265 -12.66 8.92 -22.57
CA PRO A 265 -13.65 8.08 -23.18
C PRO A 265 -13.28 7.78 -24.66
N LEU A 266 -13.41 6.54 -25.06
CA LEU A 266 -13.52 6.17 -26.48
C LEU A 266 -14.95 6.41 -26.98
N ASN A 267 -15.92 6.15 -26.10
CA ASN A 267 -17.35 6.45 -26.30
C ASN A 267 -18.06 6.52 -24.94
N LYS A 268 -19.41 6.64 -24.94
CA LYS A 268 -20.22 6.73 -23.70
C LYS A 268 -20.10 5.49 -22.77
N LYS A 269 -19.66 4.35 -23.29
CA LYS A 269 -19.57 3.08 -22.56
C LYS A 269 -18.15 2.59 -22.33
N ILE A 270 -17.17 3.14 -23.03
CA ILE A 270 -15.79 2.64 -22.98
C ILE A 270 -14.86 3.82 -22.67
N ALA A 271 -14.03 3.67 -21.66
CA ALA A 271 -12.94 4.60 -21.37
C ALA A 271 -11.62 3.84 -21.23
N TYR A 272 -10.53 4.53 -21.53
CA TYR A 272 -9.19 3.97 -21.47
C TYR A 272 -8.28 4.81 -20.57
N ARG A 273 -7.18 4.21 -20.15
CA ARG A 273 -6.01 4.88 -19.56
C ARG A 273 -4.75 4.13 -19.95
N LEU A 274 -3.72 4.88 -20.29
CA LEU A 274 -2.38 4.36 -20.50
C LEU A 274 -1.40 5.17 -19.67
N ILE A 275 -0.68 4.49 -18.81
CA ILE A 275 0.44 5.06 -18.06
C ILE A 275 1.71 4.38 -18.51
N THR A 276 2.71 5.17 -18.87
CA THR A 276 4.03 4.66 -19.25
C THR A 276 5.12 5.49 -18.59
N SER A 277 6.21 4.85 -18.21
CA SER A 277 7.41 5.53 -17.75
C SER A 277 8.67 4.82 -18.24
N TYR A 278 9.69 5.62 -18.46
CA TYR A 278 11.06 5.17 -18.68
C TYR A 278 11.94 5.76 -17.61
N GLU A 279 12.86 4.99 -17.07
CA GLU A 279 13.84 5.48 -16.09
C GLU A 279 15.23 5.04 -16.51
N ASN A 280 16.15 5.99 -16.49
CA ASN A 280 17.57 5.71 -16.59
C ASN A 280 18.29 6.46 -15.47
N SER A 281 19.13 5.76 -14.73
CA SER A 281 19.83 6.35 -13.59
C SER A 281 21.14 5.63 -13.31
N GLU A 282 22.09 6.40 -12.85
CA GLU A 282 23.25 5.91 -12.13
C GLU A 282 22.95 5.89 -10.62
N SER A 283 23.88 5.40 -9.82
CA SER A 283 23.82 5.42 -8.37
C SER A 283 24.93 6.30 -7.78
N PHE A 284 24.77 6.67 -6.50
CA PHE A 284 25.89 7.21 -5.73
C PHE A 284 27.03 6.17 -5.53
N ARG A 285 26.72 4.90 -5.74
CA ARG A 285 27.69 3.79 -5.79
C ARG A 285 28.27 3.74 -7.20
N LYS A 286 29.58 3.76 -7.32
CA LYS A 286 30.28 3.66 -8.62
C LYS A 286 29.84 2.40 -9.37
N ILE A 287 29.76 2.45 -10.69
CA ILE A 287 29.37 1.34 -11.58
C ILE A 287 27.87 0.98 -11.52
N VAL A 288 27.22 1.17 -10.37
CA VAL A 288 25.81 0.77 -10.17
C VAL A 288 24.89 1.65 -10.99
N LYS A 289 24.06 1.02 -11.83
CA LYS A 289 23.12 1.69 -12.72
C LYS A 289 21.80 0.94 -12.80
N ARG A 290 20.76 1.62 -13.29
CA ARG A 290 19.43 1.06 -13.49
C ARG A 290 18.76 1.65 -14.71
N GLU A 291 18.10 0.81 -15.48
CA GLU A 291 17.24 1.19 -16.60
C GLU A 291 15.92 0.45 -16.48
N ARG A 292 14.79 1.19 -16.56
CA ARG A 292 13.46 0.61 -16.39
C ARG A 292 12.49 1.10 -17.45
N ILE A 293 11.65 0.19 -17.92
CA ILE A 293 10.49 0.49 -18.77
C ILE A 293 9.26 -0.03 -18.06
N TYR A 294 8.22 0.80 -18.01
CA TYR A 294 6.95 0.44 -17.42
C TYR A 294 5.78 0.85 -18.30
N LEU A 295 4.79 -0.03 -18.43
CA LEU A 295 3.54 0.18 -19.17
C LEU A 295 2.37 -0.33 -18.34
N ASN A 296 1.31 0.48 -18.25
CA ASN A 296 0.06 0.10 -17.56
C ASN A 296 -1.15 0.56 -18.38
N PRO A 297 -1.53 -0.18 -19.43
CA PRO A 297 -2.76 0.03 -20.16
C PRO A 297 -3.97 -0.47 -19.38
N SER A 298 -5.08 0.23 -19.44
CA SER A 298 -6.34 -0.21 -18.88
C SER A 298 -7.54 0.31 -19.66
N VAL A 299 -8.61 -0.48 -19.67
CA VAL A 299 -9.88 -0.15 -20.33
C VAL A 299 -11.02 -0.54 -19.42
N VAL A 300 -12.02 0.33 -19.31
CA VAL A 300 -13.26 0.06 -18.60
C VAL A 300 -14.43 0.02 -19.58
N PHE A 301 -15.29 -0.98 -19.41
CA PHE A 301 -16.51 -1.19 -20.18
C PHE A 301 -17.72 -1.06 -19.25
N LYS A 302 -18.59 -0.08 -19.48
CA LYS A 302 -19.92 -0.01 -18.88
C LYS A 302 -20.87 -0.87 -19.72
N VAL A 303 -20.96 -2.16 -19.39
CA VAL A 303 -21.79 -3.11 -20.13
C VAL A 303 -23.28 -2.76 -19.98
N LYS A 304 -23.67 -2.44 -18.71
CA LYS A 304 -24.99 -1.91 -18.34
C LYS A 304 -24.78 -0.82 -17.28
N SER A 305 -25.85 -0.13 -16.90
CA SER A 305 -25.78 0.88 -15.82
C SER A 305 -25.31 0.33 -14.48
N ASN A 306 -25.52 -0.96 -14.25
CA ASN A 306 -25.16 -1.67 -13.02
C ASN A 306 -23.99 -2.66 -13.20
N THR A 307 -23.36 -2.74 -14.38
CA THR A 307 -22.30 -3.72 -14.68
C THR A 307 -21.12 -3.04 -15.36
N GLU A 308 -19.97 -3.15 -14.75
CA GLU A 308 -18.71 -2.61 -15.24
C GLU A 308 -17.64 -3.70 -15.28
N ILE A 309 -16.88 -3.76 -16.37
CA ILE A 309 -15.73 -4.65 -16.53
C ILE A 309 -14.51 -3.77 -16.76
N THR A 310 -13.48 -3.96 -15.96
CA THR A 310 -12.17 -3.32 -16.14
C THR A 310 -11.15 -4.38 -16.54
N ILE A 311 -10.42 -4.13 -17.62
CA ILE A 311 -9.27 -4.95 -18.02
C ILE A 311 -8.04 -4.08 -17.87
N GLN A 312 -7.01 -4.59 -17.18
CA GLN A 312 -5.79 -3.87 -16.92
C GLN A 312 -4.57 -4.73 -17.20
N GLY A 313 -3.62 -4.17 -17.92
CA GLY A 313 -2.28 -4.72 -18.11
C GLY A 313 -1.25 -4.01 -17.22
N ASP A 314 -0.14 -4.69 -16.98
CA ASP A 314 1.01 -4.15 -16.26
C ASP A 314 2.27 -4.85 -16.78
N TYR A 315 3.22 -4.07 -17.25
CA TYR A 315 4.51 -4.60 -17.73
C TYR A 315 5.65 -3.78 -17.16
N LEU A 316 6.61 -4.46 -16.57
CA LEU A 316 7.84 -3.90 -16.04
C LEU A 316 9.03 -4.68 -16.58
N ASN A 317 10.00 -3.99 -17.15
CA ASN A 317 11.33 -4.52 -17.44
C ASN A 317 12.36 -3.62 -16.73
N ASP A 318 13.19 -4.21 -15.87
CA ASP A 318 14.13 -3.53 -14.99
C ASP A 318 15.51 -4.17 -15.15
N LEU A 319 16.45 -3.41 -15.70
CA LEU A 319 17.86 -3.78 -15.80
C LEU A 319 18.61 -3.05 -14.69
N TRP A 320 19.40 -3.77 -13.91
CA TRP A 320 20.03 -3.21 -12.73
C TRP A 320 21.39 -3.88 -12.42
N THR A 321 22.23 -3.17 -11.69
CA THR A 321 23.51 -3.73 -11.21
C THR A 321 23.32 -4.24 -9.79
N PRO A 322 23.58 -5.53 -9.49
CA PRO A 322 23.57 -6.06 -8.14
C PRO A 322 24.59 -5.36 -7.25
N ASP A 323 24.15 -4.79 -6.12
CA ASP A 323 25.00 -4.12 -5.14
C ASP A 323 24.73 -4.65 -3.73
N PHE A 324 25.65 -5.42 -3.20
CA PHE A 324 25.55 -6.01 -1.87
C PHE A 324 26.12 -5.11 -0.77
N GLY A 325 26.52 -3.87 -1.11
CA GLY A 325 26.95 -2.87 -0.16
C GLY A 325 28.38 -3.04 0.32
N THR A 326 28.56 -3.16 1.63
CA THR A 326 29.85 -3.42 2.30
C THR A 326 29.72 -4.57 3.29
N GLY A 327 30.82 -5.11 3.74
CA GLY A 327 30.87 -6.17 4.73
C GLY A 327 30.97 -5.68 6.17
N SER A 328 31.25 -6.60 7.06
CA SER A 328 31.59 -6.34 8.46
C SER A 328 32.92 -7.01 8.81
N ILE A 329 33.65 -6.39 9.74
CA ILE A 329 34.86 -6.96 10.36
C ILE A 329 34.56 -7.09 11.85
N GLY A 330 34.58 -8.32 12.34
CA GLY A 330 34.12 -8.60 13.68
C GLY A 330 32.65 -8.14 13.86
N LYS A 331 32.41 -7.27 14.83
CA LYS A 331 31.09 -6.71 15.12
C LYS A 331 30.86 -5.30 14.56
N GLU A 332 31.74 -4.79 13.71
CA GLU A 332 31.63 -3.45 13.13
C GLU A 332 31.39 -3.53 11.62
N ILE A 333 30.55 -2.64 11.11
CA ILE A 333 30.39 -2.45 9.67
C ILE A 333 31.70 -1.88 9.13
N ALA A 334 32.25 -2.47 8.06
CA ALA A 334 33.49 -2.04 7.47
C ALA A 334 33.43 -0.57 7.02
N LYS A 335 34.42 0.22 7.42
CA LYS A 335 34.50 1.66 7.12
C LYS A 335 35.05 1.89 5.72
N VAL A 336 34.24 1.65 4.70
CA VAL A 336 34.54 1.88 3.30
C VAL A 336 33.79 3.12 2.83
N ASP A 337 34.37 3.88 1.88
CA ASP A 337 33.67 5.04 1.32
C ASP A 337 32.29 4.67 0.81
N ARG A 338 31.29 5.55 1.04
CA ARG A 338 29.89 5.32 0.68
C ARG A 338 29.70 5.01 -0.80
N SER A 339 30.52 5.59 -1.67
CA SER A 339 30.44 5.42 -3.12
C SER A 339 31.12 4.16 -3.64
N THR A 340 31.88 3.45 -2.81
CA THR A 340 32.66 2.28 -3.24
C THR A 340 31.74 1.10 -3.55
N TYR A 341 31.78 0.62 -4.77
CA TYR A 341 31.14 -0.62 -5.22
C TYR A 341 32.18 -1.73 -5.19
N LEU A 342 31.96 -2.80 -4.48
CA LEU A 342 32.89 -3.91 -4.29
C LEU A 342 32.62 -5.12 -5.20
N GLY A 343 31.53 -5.09 -5.93
CA GLY A 343 31.17 -6.15 -6.88
C GLY A 343 32.06 -6.15 -8.13
N ALA A 344 31.95 -7.17 -8.95
CA ALA A 344 32.64 -7.22 -10.25
C ALA A 344 31.94 -6.28 -11.25
N SER A 345 32.75 -5.65 -12.15
CA SER A 345 32.23 -4.64 -13.10
C SER A 345 31.21 -5.20 -14.11
N TRP A 346 31.31 -6.50 -14.42
CA TRP A 346 30.38 -7.22 -15.29
C TRP A 346 29.07 -7.66 -14.61
N SER A 347 28.93 -7.43 -13.30
CA SER A 347 27.71 -7.83 -12.58
C SER A 347 26.46 -7.18 -13.18
N ASN A 348 25.44 -7.98 -13.40
CA ASN A 348 24.19 -7.51 -13.99
C ASN A 348 22.99 -8.26 -13.45
N GLY A 349 21.84 -7.61 -13.50
CA GLY A 349 20.56 -8.17 -13.15
C GLY A 349 19.45 -7.71 -14.08
N LYS A 350 18.47 -8.56 -14.31
CA LYS A 350 17.26 -8.26 -15.07
C LYS A 350 16.06 -8.80 -14.33
N THR A 351 15.01 -7.97 -14.22
CA THR A 351 13.70 -8.38 -13.71
C THR A 351 12.66 -8.00 -14.75
N ALA A 352 11.87 -8.97 -15.18
CA ALA A 352 10.73 -8.75 -16.05
C ALA A 352 9.45 -9.24 -15.36
N GLN A 353 8.42 -8.42 -15.37
CA GLN A 353 7.11 -8.76 -14.80
C GLN A 353 6.01 -8.29 -15.72
N SER A 354 5.04 -9.16 -15.95
CA SER A 354 3.81 -8.82 -16.67
C SER A 354 2.60 -9.33 -15.91
N THR A 355 1.55 -8.52 -15.87
CA THR A 355 0.28 -8.89 -15.24
C THR A 355 -0.87 -8.49 -16.15
N VAL A 356 -1.86 -9.34 -16.26
CA VAL A 356 -3.17 -9.01 -16.84
C VAL A 356 -4.22 -9.32 -15.81
N SER A 357 -5.13 -8.38 -15.57
CA SER A 357 -6.24 -8.57 -14.66
C SER A 357 -7.56 -8.15 -15.27
N VAL A 358 -8.62 -8.85 -14.90
CA VAL A 358 -10.01 -8.60 -15.27
C VAL A 358 -10.80 -8.45 -13.99
N MET A 359 -11.48 -7.32 -13.83
CA MET A 359 -12.31 -7.01 -12.67
C MET A 359 -13.73 -6.71 -13.15
N LEU A 360 -14.70 -7.53 -12.74
CA LEU A 360 -16.11 -7.33 -13.01
C LEU A 360 -16.79 -6.87 -11.73
N ASN A 361 -17.46 -5.74 -11.80
CA ASN A 361 -18.30 -5.20 -10.73
C ASN A 361 -19.76 -5.18 -11.19
N HIS A 362 -20.62 -5.89 -10.49
CA HIS A 362 -22.04 -5.98 -10.80
C HIS A 362 -22.88 -5.59 -9.59
N LYS A 363 -23.66 -4.52 -9.70
CA LYS A 363 -24.67 -4.16 -8.69
C LYS A 363 -25.91 -5.03 -8.93
N LEU A 364 -26.15 -5.99 -8.05
CA LEU A 364 -27.36 -6.83 -8.07
C LEU A 364 -28.61 -5.99 -7.79
N ASN A 365 -28.49 -5.10 -6.81
CA ASN A 365 -29.49 -4.09 -6.44
C ASN A 365 -28.81 -2.96 -5.64
N ASN A 366 -29.57 -2.08 -5.02
CA ASN A 366 -29.03 -0.95 -4.24
C ASN A 366 -28.21 -1.38 -3.01
N ASN A 367 -28.41 -2.59 -2.51
CA ASN A 367 -27.81 -3.09 -1.27
C ASN A 367 -26.74 -4.16 -1.50
N TRP A 368 -26.69 -4.77 -2.68
CA TRP A 368 -25.83 -5.91 -2.95
C TRP A 368 -25.00 -5.73 -4.22
N LYS A 369 -23.72 -6.06 -4.13
CA LYS A 369 -22.75 -6.05 -5.22
C LYS A 369 -22.05 -7.41 -5.31
N LEU A 370 -21.89 -7.90 -6.52
CA LEU A 370 -21.09 -9.07 -6.85
C LEU A 370 -19.83 -8.60 -7.59
N ASN A 371 -18.66 -9.04 -7.13
CA ASN A 371 -17.40 -8.78 -7.79
C ASN A 371 -16.77 -10.11 -8.20
N PHE A 372 -16.28 -10.17 -9.43
CA PHE A 372 -15.41 -11.25 -9.90
C PHE A 372 -14.10 -10.62 -10.34
N ASN A 373 -12.99 -11.15 -9.84
CA ASN A 373 -11.65 -10.68 -10.13
C ASN A 373 -10.78 -11.85 -10.56
N SER A 374 -10.05 -11.69 -11.66
CA SER A 374 -9.12 -12.68 -12.20
C SER A 374 -7.81 -12.00 -12.55
N SER A 375 -6.69 -12.64 -12.27
CA SER A 375 -5.36 -12.13 -12.60
C SER A 375 -4.40 -13.24 -12.95
N ILE A 376 -3.58 -12.99 -13.96
CA ILE A 376 -2.40 -13.79 -14.28
C ILE A 376 -1.17 -12.90 -14.26
N GLN A 377 -0.14 -13.30 -13.53
CA GLN A 377 1.15 -12.64 -13.47
C GLN A 377 2.25 -13.60 -13.86
N ASN A 378 3.18 -13.12 -14.69
CA ASN A 378 4.44 -13.79 -14.99
C ASN A 378 5.58 -12.90 -14.48
N PHE A 379 6.54 -13.52 -13.82
CA PHE A 379 7.71 -12.88 -13.25
C PHE A 379 8.95 -13.68 -13.62
N ASP A 380 9.99 -13.00 -14.08
CA ASP A 380 11.29 -13.57 -14.40
C ASP A 380 12.37 -12.64 -13.83
N ARG A 381 13.27 -13.18 -13.03
CA ARG A 381 14.43 -12.47 -12.53
C ARG A 381 15.66 -13.32 -12.66
N ILE A 382 16.71 -12.71 -13.25
CA ILE A 382 18.04 -13.28 -13.30
C ILE A 382 19.04 -12.22 -12.85
N TRP A 383 20.02 -12.60 -12.06
CA TRP A 383 21.21 -11.79 -11.81
C TRP A 383 22.44 -12.66 -11.67
N GLU A 384 23.60 -12.04 -11.92
CA GLU A 384 24.90 -12.66 -11.75
C GLU A 384 25.92 -11.60 -11.31
N GLY A 385 26.89 -12.02 -10.49
CA GLY A 385 27.89 -11.12 -9.93
C GLY A 385 28.69 -11.79 -8.83
N THR A 386 29.44 -10.99 -8.10
CA THR A 386 30.06 -11.42 -6.84
C THR A 386 29.14 -11.05 -5.67
N GLU A 387 29.08 -11.89 -4.66
CA GLU A 387 28.17 -11.74 -3.52
C GLU A 387 28.86 -12.04 -2.18
N ARG A 388 28.13 -11.95 -1.05
CA ARG A 388 28.57 -12.36 0.29
C ARG A 388 29.84 -11.67 0.75
N ILE A 389 29.79 -10.36 0.93
CA ILE A 389 30.94 -9.56 1.34
C ILE A 389 31.33 -9.91 2.77
N GLN A 390 32.29 -10.81 2.92
CA GLN A 390 32.81 -11.31 4.20
C GLN A 390 34.34 -11.18 4.22
N PRO A 391 34.88 -9.97 4.41
CA PRO A 391 36.33 -9.75 4.48
C PRO A 391 36.91 -10.35 5.78
N ASN A 392 38.16 -10.69 5.74
CA ASN A 392 38.94 -11.02 6.93
C ASN A 392 39.26 -9.76 7.78
N ASN A 393 39.95 -9.94 8.90
CA ASN A 393 40.24 -8.84 9.83
C ASN A 393 41.14 -7.73 9.25
N ILE A 394 41.84 -7.96 8.15
CA ILE A 394 42.68 -6.99 7.47
C ILE A 394 42.05 -6.44 6.19
N GLY A 395 40.81 -6.84 5.91
CA GLY A 395 40.04 -6.33 4.76
C GLY A 395 40.13 -7.14 3.50
N ASP A 396 40.88 -8.25 3.45
CA ASP A 396 40.92 -9.11 2.28
C ASP A 396 39.61 -9.91 2.16
N TRP A 397 39.06 -9.91 0.96
CA TRP A 397 37.83 -10.61 0.63
C TRP A 397 38.01 -11.44 -0.66
N ASN A 398 37.85 -12.73 -0.52
CA ASN A 398 37.68 -13.65 -1.63
C ASN A 398 36.30 -13.44 -2.20
N ARG A 399 36.16 -12.86 -3.42
CA ARG A 399 34.86 -12.58 -4.04
C ARG A 399 34.16 -13.87 -4.53
N PRO A 400 33.14 -14.42 -3.84
CA PRO A 400 32.44 -15.59 -4.33
C PRO A 400 31.54 -15.21 -5.48
N LEU A 401 31.40 -16.12 -6.44
CA LEU A 401 30.54 -15.96 -7.59
C LEU A 401 29.10 -16.40 -7.23
N GLY A 402 28.15 -15.60 -7.68
CA GLY A 402 26.72 -15.89 -7.53
C GLY A 402 25.98 -15.69 -8.83
N LYS A 403 25.05 -16.59 -9.11
CA LYS A 403 24.02 -16.46 -10.17
C LYS A 403 22.72 -17.02 -9.66
N TYR A 404 21.67 -16.26 -9.83
CA TYR A 404 20.34 -16.62 -9.41
C TYR A 404 19.36 -16.38 -10.54
N LYS A 405 18.51 -17.36 -10.82
CA LYS A 405 17.37 -17.21 -11.73
C LYS A 405 16.13 -17.78 -11.09
N ILE A 406 15.03 -17.04 -11.14
CA ILE A 406 13.70 -17.50 -10.75
C ILE A 406 12.69 -17.09 -11.81
N VAL A 407 11.81 -18.01 -12.16
CA VAL A 407 10.65 -17.76 -13.00
C VAL A 407 9.42 -18.12 -12.20
N GLU A 408 8.43 -17.23 -12.14
CA GLU A 408 7.21 -17.44 -11.35
C GLU A 408 5.98 -17.06 -12.15
N GLN A 409 4.95 -17.89 -12.04
CA GLN A 409 3.62 -17.56 -12.54
C GLN A 409 2.62 -17.65 -11.38
N ILE A 410 1.80 -16.61 -11.23
CA ILE A 410 0.70 -16.55 -10.26
C ILE A 410 -0.60 -16.38 -11.03
N ILE A 411 -1.57 -17.26 -10.78
CA ILE A 411 -2.95 -17.15 -11.26
C ILE A 411 -3.83 -17.00 -10.03
N SER A 412 -4.63 -15.94 -10.01
CA SER A 412 -5.52 -15.62 -8.88
C SER A 412 -6.94 -15.38 -9.36
N GLU A 413 -7.88 -16.02 -8.71
CA GLU A 413 -9.32 -15.91 -8.95
C GLU A 413 -10.04 -15.56 -7.66
N GLN A 414 -11.00 -14.65 -7.72
CA GLN A 414 -11.78 -14.26 -6.56
C GLN A 414 -13.20 -13.88 -6.94
N ILE A 415 -14.18 -14.40 -6.18
CA ILE A 415 -15.59 -14.03 -6.27
C ILE A 415 -16.02 -13.52 -4.91
N ASN A 416 -16.56 -12.30 -4.87
CA ASN A 416 -16.99 -11.65 -3.64
C ASN A 416 -18.40 -11.16 -3.74
N LEU A 417 -19.18 -11.37 -2.69
CA LEU A 417 -20.48 -10.78 -2.46
C LEU A 417 -20.40 -9.78 -1.32
N GLN A 418 -20.72 -8.54 -1.62
CA GLN A 418 -20.77 -7.44 -0.65
C GLN A 418 -22.19 -6.94 -0.54
N GLY A 419 -22.69 -6.76 0.69
CA GLY A 419 -24.04 -6.24 0.84
C GLY A 419 -24.39 -5.75 2.22
N CYS A 420 -25.56 -5.14 2.32
CA CYS A 420 -26.12 -4.72 3.58
C CYS A 420 -27.60 -5.10 3.69
N TYR A 421 -28.01 -5.47 4.91
CA TYR A 421 -29.40 -5.75 5.26
C TYR A 421 -29.65 -5.39 6.71
N THR A 422 -30.92 -5.48 7.13
CA THR A 422 -31.34 -5.20 8.51
C THR A 422 -32.18 -6.35 9.07
N THR A 423 -31.92 -6.70 10.35
CA THR A 423 -32.72 -7.63 11.12
C THR A 423 -33.33 -6.86 12.29
N GLY A 424 -34.59 -6.44 12.15
CA GLY A 424 -35.19 -5.49 13.07
C GLY A 424 -34.43 -4.15 13.08
N LYS A 425 -33.87 -3.78 14.24
CA LYS A 425 -33.08 -2.54 14.40
C LYS A 425 -31.57 -2.72 14.13
N ILE A 426 -31.11 -3.96 13.97
CA ILE A 426 -29.71 -4.30 13.76
C ILE A 426 -29.38 -4.17 12.28
N LYS A 427 -28.29 -3.45 11.95
CA LYS A 427 -27.78 -3.33 10.58
C LYS A 427 -26.61 -4.26 10.38
N HIS A 428 -26.59 -4.98 9.27
CA HIS A 428 -25.56 -5.89 8.85
C HIS A 428 -24.85 -5.36 7.61
N GLN A 429 -23.54 -5.43 7.59
CA GLN A 429 -22.71 -5.18 6.41
C GLN A 429 -21.83 -6.41 6.20
N VAL A 430 -22.21 -7.20 5.21
CA VAL A 430 -21.62 -8.51 4.94
C VAL A 430 -20.65 -8.43 3.78
N PHE A 431 -19.52 -9.13 3.92
CA PHE A 431 -18.58 -9.41 2.84
C PHE A 431 -18.20 -10.88 2.89
N SER A 432 -18.57 -11.61 1.87
CA SER A 432 -18.28 -13.04 1.74
C SER A 432 -17.59 -13.31 0.42
N GLY A 433 -16.72 -14.31 0.37
CA GLY A 433 -16.04 -14.62 -0.86
C GLY A 433 -15.42 -16.00 -0.88
N ILE A 434 -15.01 -16.34 -2.10
CA ILE A 434 -14.22 -17.52 -2.42
C ILE A 434 -13.01 -17.03 -3.21
N ASP A 435 -11.85 -17.52 -2.89
CA ASP A 435 -10.62 -17.25 -3.64
C ASP A 435 -9.82 -18.51 -3.92
N ALA A 436 -9.07 -18.48 -5.02
CA ALA A 436 -8.15 -19.53 -5.40
C ALA A 436 -6.90 -18.91 -6.01
N ASP A 437 -5.73 -19.37 -5.57
CA ASP A 437 -4.43 -18.98 -6.13
C ASP A 437 -3.66 -20.22 -6.56
N LYS A 438 -3.02 -20.14 -7.71
CA LYS A 438 -2.01 -21.12 -8.13
C LYS A 438 -0.70 -20.39 -8.42
N THR A 439 0.34 -20.77 -7.71
CA THR A 439 1.71 -20.28 -7.95
C THR A 439 2.57 -21.42 -8.45
N THR A 440 3.28 -21.21 -9.56
CA THR A 440 4.32 -22.12 -10.05
C THR A 440 5.62 -21.30 -10.11
N ALA A 441 6.64 -21.73 -9.37
CA ALA A 441 7.93 -21.07 -9.31
C ALA A 441 9.04 -22.05 -9.66
N GLU A 442 9.97 -21.65 -10.54
CA GLU A 442 11.16 -22.37 -10.91
C GLU A 442 12.39 -21.63 -10.41
N ALA A 443 13.18 -22.26 -9.56
CA ALA A 443 14.44 -21.74 -9.05
C ALA A 443 15.60 -22.54 -9.66
N TYR A 444 16.56 -21.80 -10.27
CA TYR A 444 17.71 -22.40 -10.93
C TYR A 444 18.93 -22.26 -10.03
N THR A 445 19.70 -23.35 -9.88
CA THR A 445 20.95 -23.38 -9.14
C THR A 445 22.12 -23.46 -10.13
N PHE A 446 23.11 -22.63 -9.93
CA PHE A 446 24.29 -22.58 -10.78
C PHE A 446 25.55 -22.93 -9.99
N ALA A 447 26.51 -23.54 -10.64
CA ALA A 447 27.86 -23.76 -10.18
C ALA A 447 28.85 -22.98 -11.03
N PHE A 448 29.96 -22.57 -10.42
CA PHE A 448 31.09 -21.94 -11.07
C PHE A 448 32.35 -22.72 -10.83
N ASN A 449 33.23 -22.72 -11.80
CA ASN A 449 34.59 -23.22 -11.65
C ASN A 449 35.58 -22.22 -12.26
N PRO A 450 36.40 -21.52 -11.45
CA PRO A 450 36.45 -21.56 -9.98
C PRO A 450 35.24 -20.95 -9.30
N THR A 451 34.97 -21.24 -8.03
CA THR A 451 33.88 -20.68 -7.21
C THR A 451 34.20 -19.27 -6.69
N ILE A 452 35.46 -18.95 -6.59
CA ILE A 452 35.98 -17.63 -6.19
C ILE A 452 36.46 -16.92 -7.44
N TYR A 453 36.00 -15.67 -7.61
CA TYR A 453 36.37 -14.85 -8.75
C TYR A 453 37.81 -14.35 -8.66
N ASP A 454 38.12 -13.67 -7.56
CA ASP A 454 39.45 -13.13 -7.22
C ASP A 454 39.50 -12.78 -5.73
N THR A 455 40.59 -12.16 -5.31
CA THR A 455 40.77 -11.62 -3.95
C THR A 455 41.05 -10.14 -4.04
N ILE A 456 40.32 -9.33 -3.30
CA ILE A 456 40.51 -7.88 -3.19
C ILE A 456 40.62 -7.49 -1.72
N ASN A 457 41.31 -6.37 -1.45
CA ASN A 457 41.21 -5.70 -0.17
C ASN A 457 40.14 -4.60 -0.24
N ILE A 458 39.14 -4.64 0.64
CA ILE A 458 38.02 -3.71 0.60
C ILE A 458 38.40 -2.27 0.95
N PHE A 459 39.52 -2.05 1.62
CA PHE A 459 40.01 -0.73 2.02
C PHE A 459 40.92 -0.10 0.96
N ASP A 460 41.49 -0.91 0.09
CA ASP A 460 42.40 -0.46 -1.00
C ASP A 460 41.90 -0.94 -2.37
N PHE A 461 40.57 -0.84 -2.57
CA PHE A 461 39.97 -1.28 -3.82
C PHE A 461 40.15 -0.26 -4.94
N ASN A 462 40.86 -0.66 -6.00
CA ASN A 462 41.10 0.18 -7.15
C ASN A 462 40.37 -0.29 -8.41
N TYR A 463 39.46 0.57 -8.94
CA TYR A 463 38.70 0.30 -10.16
C TYR A 463 39.55 0.23 -11.44
N SER A 464 40.79 0.71 -11.41
CA SER A 464 41.73 0.64 -12.55
C SER A 464 42.42 -0.72 -12.69
N ASN A 465 42.27 -1.60 -11.71
CA ASN A 465 42.81 -2.95 -11.79
C ASN A 465 42.03 -3.74 -12.86
N VAL A 466 42.81 -4.48 -13.68
CA VAL A 466 42.21 -5.37 -14.68
C VAL A 466 41.55 -6.53 -13.94
N GLU A 467 40.24 -6.63 -14.10
CA GLU A 467 39.49 -7.75 -13.54
C GLU A 467 39.70 -9.03 -14.38
N PRO A 468 39.69 -10.23 -13.77
CA PRO A 468 39.70 -11.48 -14.51
C PRO A 468 38.48 -11.58 -15.45
N PRO A 469 38.53 -12.38 -16.52
CA PRO A 469 37.41 -12.65 -17.36
C PRO A 469 36.22 -13.21 -16.54
N LYS A 470 35.01 -12.86 -16.96
CA LYS A 470 33.78 -13.38 -16.34
C LYS A 470 33.74 -14.91 -16.46
N PRO A 471 33.62 -15.66 -15.35
CA PRO A 471 33.53 -17.11 -15.39
C PRO A 471 32.15 -17.57 -15.92
N GLU A 472 32.16 -18.75 -16.56
CA GLU A 472 30.93 -19.37 -17.01
C GLU A 472 30.17 -20.00 -15.84
N ALA A 473 28.86 -19.80 -15.82
CA ALA A 473 27.95 -20.36 -14.84
C ALA A 473 27.23 -21.58 -15.42
N ILE A 474 27.43 -22.75 -14.85
CA ILE A 474 26.80 -24.01 -15.27
C ILE A 474 25.54 -24.23 -14.46
N ASN A 475 24.40 -24.39 -15.13
CA ASN A 475 23.15 -24.76 -14.44
C ASN A 475 23.23 -26.22 -14.00
N THR A 476 23.08 -26.44 -12.69
CA THR A 476 23.21 -27.79 -12.10
C THR A 476 21.86 -28.34 -11.63
N ARG A 477 20.90 -27.49 -11.31
CA ARG A 477 19.62 -27.93 -10.76
C ARG A 477 18.50 -26.94 -11.08
N ILE A 478 17.30 -27.46 -11.32
CA ILE A 478 16.07 -26.70 -11.44
C ILE A 478 15.07 -27.28 -10.43
N ALA A 479 14.62 -26.45 -9.50
CA ALA A 479 13.58 -26.79 -8.55
C ALA A 479 12.28 -26.06 -8.93
N GLN A 480 11.25 -26.82 -9.31
CA GLN A 480 9.92 -26.30 -9.61
C GLN A 480 9.01 -26.56 -8.41
N THR A 481 8.44 -25.50 -7.84
CA THR A 481 7.46 -25.60 -6.76
C THR A 481 6.10 -25.12 -7.26
N THR A 482 5.08 -25.95 -7.09
CA THR A 482 3.68 -25.59 -7.37
C THR A 482 2.94 -25.50 -6.06
N THR A 483 2.25 -24.38 -5.82
CA THR A 483 1.41 -24.17 -4.64
C THR A 483 0.01 -23.79 -5.11
N ASN A 484 -0.98 -24.58 -4.66
CA ASN A 484 -2.40 -24.27 -4.86
C ASN A 484 -3.00 -23.83 -3.53
N LYS A 485 -3.74 -22.74 -3.53
CA LYS A 485 -4.45 -22.20 -2.37
C LYS A 485 -5.91 -22.07 -2.69
N PHE A 486 -6.75 -22.32 -1.72
CA PHE A 486 -8.19 -22.12 -1.82
C PHE A 486 -8.73 -21.59 -0.50
N GLY A 487 -9.68 -20.68 -0.55
CA GLY A 487 -10.28 -20.12 0.64
C GLY A 487 -11.75 -19.76 0.48
N ILE A 488 -12.50 -19.94 1.56
CA ILE A 488 -13.88 -19.46 1.69
C ILE A 488 -13.94 -18.60 2.94
N PHE A 489 -14.48 -17.42 2.83
CA PHE A 489 -14.59 -16.51 3.97
C PHE A 489 -15.89 -15.75 4.00
N THR A 490 -16.27 -15.35 5.21
CA THR A 490 -17.34 -14.43 5.45
C THR A 490 -17.01 -13.53 6.63
N GLN A 491 -17.44 -12.27 6.56
CA GLN A 491 -17.41 -11.35 7.68
C GLN A 491 -18.65 -10.48 7.68
N ASP A 492 -19.09 -10.08 8.86
CA ASP A 492 -20.22 -9.19 9.08
C ASP A 492 -19.86 -8.10 10.08
N LEU A 493 -20.05 -6.86 9.71
CA LEU A 493 -20.04 -5.74 10.63
C LEU A 493 -21.48 -5.49 11.10
N ILE A 494 -21.77 -5.97 12.28
CA ILE A 494 -23.07 -5.93 12.95
C ILE A 494 -23.17 -4.62 13.73
N THR A 495 -24.01 -3.70 13.29
CA THR A 495 -24.30 -2.45 14.01
C THR A 495 -25.52 -2.66 14.91
N ILE A 496 -25.24 -2.93 16.19
CA ILE A 496 -26.28 -3.19 17.22
C ILE A 496 -26.98 -1.88 17.58
N SER A 497 -26.21 -0.80 17.70
CA SER A 497 -26.69 0.56 17.93
C SER A 497 -25.73 1.57 17.30
N GLU A 498 -26.08 2.87 17.32
CA GLU A 498 -25.16 3.92 16.84
C GLU A 498 -23.81 3.90 17.59
N LYS A 499 -23.79 3.39 18.83
CA LYS A 499 -22.60 3.36 19.68
C LYS A 499 -21.86 2.03 19.65
N PHE A 500 -22.53 0.91 19.36
CA PHE A 500 -21.93 -0.43 19.46
C PHE A 500 -21.98 -1.18 18.15
N LYS A 501 -20.81 -1.65 17.72
CA LYS A 501 -20.66 -2.51 16.55
C LYS A 501 -19.78 -3.71 16.88
N VAL A 502 -20.08 -4.82 16.25
CA VAL A 502 -19.31 -6.08 16.35
C VAL A 502 -18.91 -6.47 14.95
N LEU A 503 -17.64 -6.71 14.73
CA LEU A 503 -17.13 -7.38 13.54
C LEU A 503 -16.92 -8.85 13.89
N ALA A 504 -17.54 -9.74 13.15
CA ALA A 504 -17.32 -11.18 13.27
C ALA A 504 -16.98 -11.74 11.89
N GLY A 505 -15.98 -12.58 11.81
CA GLY A 505 -15.58 -13.20 10.56
C GLY A 505 -14.90 -14.55 10.77
N LEU A 506 -15.03 -15.40 9.76
CA LEU A 506 -14.39 -16.70 9.71
C LEU A 506 -13.92 -17.00 8.28
N ARG A 507 -12.72 -17.56 8.18
CA ARG A 507 -12.18 -18.09 6.94
C ARG A 507 -11.76 -19.53 7.15
N TRP A 508 -12.07 -20.37 6.19
CA TRP A 508 -11.43 -21.66 5.99
C TRP A 508 -10.44 -21.56 4.84
N SER A 509 -9.22 -22.04 5.05
CA SER A 509 -8.14 -22.03 4.06
C SER A 509 -7.61 -23.43 3.85
N PHE A 510 -7.31 -23.75 2.60
CA PHE A 510 -6.62 -24.94 2.17
C PHE A 510 -5.41 -24.56 1.33
N GLN A 511 -4.28 -25.23 1.55
CA GLN A 511 -3.08 -25.09 0.74
C GLN A 511 -2.46 -26.45 0.48
N GLU A 512 -2.07 -26.67 -0.78
CA GLU A 512 -1.30 -27.83 -1.21
C GLU A 512 -0.04 -27.36 -1.95
N GLY A 513 1.13 -27.84 -1.53
CA GLY A 513 2.42 -27.54 -2.17
C GLY A 513 3.16 -28.81 -2.56
N GLN A 514 3.84 -28.80 -3.70
CA GLN A 514 4.72 -29.85 -4.16
C GLN A 514 5.93 -29.27 -4.88
N SER A 515 7.11 -29.82 -4.61
CA SER A 515 8.33 -29.49 -5.34
C SER A 515 8.82 -30.67 -6.18
N LYS A 516 9.35 -30.36 -7.35
CA LYS A 516 10.05 -31.28 -8.25
C LYS A 516 11.42 -30.70 -8.51
N THR A 517 12.46 -31.49 -8.36
CA THR A 517 13.84 -31.09 -8.58
C THR A 517 14.47 -31.92 -9.65
N LEU A 518 14.88 -31.26 -10.76
CA LEU A 518 15.68 -31.84 -11.80
C LEU A 518 17.16 -31.54 -11.51
N THR A 519 17.96 -32.59 -11.34
CA THR A 519 19.42 -32.51 -11.29
C THR A 519 19.95 -32.71 -12.72
N ILE A 520 20.57 -31.67 -13.28
CA ILE A 520 20.90 -31.62 -14.73
C ILE A 520 22.03 -32.57 -15.07
N VAL A 521 23.03 -32.74 -14.22
CA VAL A 521 24.24 -33.54 -14.48
C VAL A 521 23.90 -35.01 -14.78
N ASN A 522 22.95 -35.59 -14.07
CA ASN A 522 22.53 -36.97 -14.24
C ASN A 522 21.11 -37.12 -14.83
N ASN A 523 20.48 -36.01 -15.15
CA ASN A 523 19.09 -35.93 -15.65
C ASN A 523 18.06 -36.66 -14.76
N GLU A 524 18.29 -36.61 -13.43
CA GLU A 524 17.40 -37.22 -12.45
C GLU A 524 16.37 -36.23 -11.92
N THR A 525 15.14 -36.67 -11.80
CA THR A 525 14.06 -35.89 -11.23
C THR A 525 13.61 -36.51 -9.90
N ALA A 526 13.77 -35.75 -8.82
CA ALA A 526 13.18 -36.03 -7.53
C ALA A 526 11.87 -35.25 -7.37
N THR A 527 10.86 -35.89 -6.80
CA THR A 527 9.56 -35.25 -6.49
C THR A 527 9.28 -35.39 -5.01
N ASP A 528 9.09 -34.25 -4.35
CA ASP A 528 8.75 -34.23 -2.92
C ASP A 528 7.32 -34.72 -2.70
N GLN A 529 7.06 -35.21 -1.50
CA GLN A 529 5.68 -35.47 -1.08
C GLN A 529 4.85 -34.20 -1.06
N LYS A 530 3.57 -34.33 -1.41
CA LYS A 530 2.62 -33.22 -1.31
C LYS A 530 2.42 -32.82 0.15
N ARG A 531 2.59 -31.54 0.43
CA ARG A 531 2.30 -30.95 1.73
C ARG A 531 0.92 -30.31 1.69
N LYS A 532 0.06 -30.66 2.62
CA LYS A 532 -1.30 -30.12 2.71
C LYS A 532 -1.48 -29.45 4.06
N ASN A 533 -1.99 -28.23 4.05
CA ASN A 533 -2.32 -27.48 5.25
C ASN A 533 -3.77 -27.00 5.16
N THR A 534 -4.48 -27.07 6.28
CA THR A 534 -5.81 -26.50 6.43
C THR A 534 -5.86 -25.69 7.71
N ALA A 535 -6.56 -24.57 7.67
CA ALA A 535 -6.71 -23.74 8.85
C ALA A 535 -8.05 -22.98 8.85
N PHE A 536 -8.56 -22.72 10.05
CA PHE A 536 -9.60 -21.75 10.29
C PHE A 536 -8.98 -20.46 10.85
N SER A 537 -9.35 -19.34 10.30
CA SER A 537 -8.89 -18.02 10.75
C SER A 537 -10.08 -17.17 11.20
N PRO A 538 -10.46 -17.25 12.49
CA PRO A 538 -11.48 -16.39 13.07
C PRO A 538 -10.97 -14.95 13.22
N LYS A 539 -11.89 -14.01 13.15
CA LYS A 539 -11.68 -12.60 13.47
C LYS A 539 -12.88 -12.05 14.24
N LEU A 540 -12.60 -11.47 15.39
CA LEU A 540 -13.60 -10.79 16.22
C LEU A 540 -13.13 -9.36 16.48
N GLY A 541 -14.06 -8.42 16.46
CA GLY A 541 -13.77 -7.03 16.76
C GLY A 541 -14.95 -6.35 17.43
N LEU A 542 -14.66 -5.52 18.41
CA LEU A 542 -15.65 -4.70 19.10
C LEU A 542 -15.32 -3.24 18.83
N VAL A 543 -16.35 -2.45 18.54
CA VAL A 543 -16.24 -1.01 18.34
C VAL A 543 -17.27 -0.31 19.22
N PHE A 544 -16.79 0.55 20.11
CA PHE A 544 -17.62 1.41 20.94
C PHE A 544 -17.40 2.88 20.57
N GLN A 545 -18.46 3.53 20.12
CA GLN A 545 -18.44 4.94 19.71
C GLN A 545 -19.31 5.78 20.68
N PRO A 546 -18.71 6.29 21.77
CA PRO A 546 -19.47 7.16 22.70
C PRO A 546 -19.99 8.40 21.98
N THR A 547 -19.28 8.87 20.98
CA THR A 547 -19.65 9.99 20.09
C THR A 547 -19.29 9.66 18.63
N LYS A 548 -19.84 10.39 17.66
CA LYS A 548 -19.59 10.19 16.22
C LYS A 548 -18.13 10.40 15.77
N ASN A 549 -17.31 10.98 16.63
CA ASN A 549 -15.90 11.31 16.35
C ASN A 549 -14.89 10.61 17.25
N ILE A 550 -15.34 9.70 18.12
CA ILE A 550 -14.50 8.87 18.98
C ILE A 550 -14.89 7.41 18.77
N SER A 551 -13.89 6.56 18.56
CA SER A 551 -14.08 5.11 18.47
C SER A 551 -13.04 4.43 19.35
N LEU A 552 -13.48 3.65 20.30
CA LEU A 552 -12.69 2.67 21.04
C LEU A 552 -12.90 1.33 20.38
N PHE A 553 -11.82 0.58 20.16
CA PHE A 553 -11.94 -0.75 19.56
C PHE A 553 -11.04 -1.76 20.24
N SER A 554 -11.43 -3.00 20.16
CA SER A 554 -10.58 -4.15 20.44
C SER A 554 -10.79 -5.21 19.36
N SER A 555 -9.76 -5.99 19.06
CA SER A 555 -9.88 -7.09 18.12
C SER A 555 -8.97 -8.26 18.48
N TYR A 556 -9.43 -9.43 18.11
CA TYR A 556 -8.69 -10.68 18.08
C TYR A 556 -8.75 -11.25 16.66
N ALA A 557 -7.63 -11.79 16.19
CA ALA A 557 -7.59 -12.54 14.95
C ALA A 557 -6.52 -13.63 15.04
N ASN A 558 -6.81 -14.76 14.45
CA ASN A 558 -5.88 -15.87 14.29
C ASN A 558 -5.50 -16.01 12.81
N SER A 559 -4.27 -16.42 12.56
CA SER A 559 -3.77 -16.78 11.24
C SER A 559 -2.74 -17.90 11.35
N PHE A 560 -2.32 -18.42 10.23
CA PHE A 560 -1.31 -19.47 10.14
C PHE A 560 -0.33 -19.17 9.01
N SER A 561 0.86 -19.73 9.11
CA SER A 561 1.86 -19.71 8.04
C SER A 561 2.50 -21.09 7.92
N PRO A 562 2.34 -21.77 6.76
CA PRO A 562 2.98 -23.07 6.54
C PRO A 562 4.49 -22.96 6.62
N ASN A 563 5.11 -23.86 7.38
CA ASN A 563 6.55 -24.01 7.42
C ASN A 563 7.05 -24.86 6.27
N VAL A 564 8.23 -24.53 5.77
CA VAL A 564 8.90 -25.25 4.67
C VAL A 564 10.21 -25.84 5.20
N GLY A 565 10.49 -27.10 4.84
CA GLY A 565 11.66 -27.81 5.29
C GLY A 565 11.27 -29.10 6.03
N ILE A 566 12.23 -29.67 6.70
CA ILE A 566 12.10 -30.84 7.57
C ILE A 566 12.76 -30.53 8.92
N THR A 567 12.35 -31.23 9.96
CA THR A 567 13.02 -31.17 11.26
C THR A 567 14.39 -31.83 11.17
N ILE A 568 15.22 -31.66 12.20
CA ILE A 568 16.50 -32.40 12.36
C ILE A 568 16.30 -33.90 12.41
N ASN A 569 15.07 -34.39 12.68
CA ASN A 569 14.68 -35.80 12.72
C ASN A 569 14.04 -36.28 11.40
N ASN A 570 14.12 -35.50 10.30
CA ASN A 570 13.49 -35.77 9.00
C ASN A 570 11.94 -35.80 9.01
N GLU A 571 11.30 -35.14 9.97
CA GLU A 571 9.85 -35.02 10.05
C GLU A 571 9.34 -33.78 9.29
N THR A 572 8.09 -33.79 8.83
CA THR A 572 7.44 -32.61 8.27
C THR A 572 7.18 -31.55 9.36
N LEU A 573 7.34 -30.30 9.02
CA LEU A 573 7.09 -29.19 9.94
C LEU A 573 5.60 -28.85 10.00
N ASP A 574 5.10 -28.63 11.22
CA ASP A 574 3.79 -28.03 11.42
C ASP A 574 3.75 -26.56 10.99
N ALA A 575 2.56 -26.04 10.70
CA ALA A 575 2.38 -24.61 10.40
C ALA A 575 2.53 -23.80 11.68
N SER A 576 3.15 -22.62 11.58
CA SER A 576 3.12 -21.66 12.67
C SER A 576 1.72 -21.08 12.85
N ILE A 577 1.32 -20.91 14.11
CA ILE A 577 0.05 -20.32 14.53
C ILE A 577 0.29 -18.90 15.03
N ILE A 578 -0.51 -17.97 14.54
CA ILE A 578 -0.32 -16.55 14.79
C ILE A 578 -1.58 -15.99 15.45
N ASP A 579 -1.48 -15.66 16.72
CA ASP A 579 -2.55 -14.99 17.47
C ASP A 579 -2.24 -13.51 17.62
N GLN A 580 -3.21 -12.67 17.31
CA GLN A 580 -3.07 -11.22 17.37
C GLN A 580 -4.19 -10.57 18.13
N TYR A 581 -3.82 -9.71 19.08
CA TYR A 581 -4.70 -8.89 19.91
C TYR A 581 -4.40 -7.42 19.68
N GLU A 582 -5.44 -6.61 19.54
CA GLU A 582 -5.32 -5.16 19.41
C GLU A 582 -6.36 -4.47 20.29
N ILE A 583 -5.97 -3.33 20.84
CA ILE A 583 -6.87 -2.36 21.47
C ILE A 583 -6.46 -0.95 21.05
N GLY A 584 -7.42 -0.11 20.75
CA GLY A 584 -7.06 1.24 20.32
C GLY A 584 -8.19 2.26 20.43
N ILE A 585 -7.80 3.49 20.15
CA ILE A 585 -8.69 4.64 20.08
C ILE A 585 -8.45 5.41 18.79
N LYS A 586 -9.54 5.76 18.11
CA LYS A 586 -9.54 6.67 16.96
C LYS A 586 -10.36 7.89 17.31
N LYS A 587 -9.78 9.07 17.12
CA LYS A 587 -10.46 10.32 17.45
C LYS A 587 -10.26 11.37 16.37
N ASP A 588 -11.35 12.01 15.99
CA ASP A 588 -11.36 13.18 15.14
C ASP A 588 -11.63 14.42 15.98
N PHE A 589 -10.79 15.44 15.81
CA PHE A 589 -10.92 16.73 16.46
C PHE A 589 -11.30 17.80 15.42
N TRP A 590 -11.88 18.89 15.86
CA TRP A 590 -12.16 20.07 15.03
C TRP A 590 -12.84 19.74 13.70
N ASN A 591 -13.92 18.96 13.76
CA ASN A 591 -14.68 18.50 12.59
C ASN A 591 -13.82 17.74 11.55
N GLY A 592 -12.84 16.97 12.02
CA GLY A 592 -11.98 16.14 11.17
C GLY A 592 -10.77 16.87 10.58
N ARG A 593 -10.47 18.09 11.04
CA ARG A 593 -9.23 18.78 10.65
C ARG A 593 -7.98 18.14 11.26
N PHE A 594 -8.15 17.44 12.36
CA PHE A 594 -7.10 16.66 13.02
C PHE A 594 -7.65 15.29 13.39
N SER A 595 -6.94 14.23 13.06
CA SER A 595 -7.28 12.84 13.38
C SER A 595 -6.11 12.18 14.07
N SER A 596 -6.39 11.41 15.11
CA SER A 596 -5.42 10.62 15.86
C SER A 596 -5.91 9.20 16.01
N ASN A 597 -5.02 8.24 15.76
CA ASN A 597 -5.24 6.82 16.01
C ASN A 597 -4.11 6.34 16.91
N ILE A 598 -4.45 5.67 18.00
CA ILE A 598 -3.50 5.04 18.92
C ILE A 598 -3.89 3.58 19.03
N THR A 599 -2.94 2.69 18.82
CA THR A 599 -3.16 1.24 18.84
C THR A 599 -2.08 0.57 19.67
N PHE A 600 -2.47 -0.25 20.63
CA PHE A 600 -1.62 -1.22 21.30
C PHE A 600 -1.88 -2.58 20.70
N TYR A 601 -0.83 -3.36 20.52
CA TYR A 601 -0.95 -4.70 19.94
C TYR A 601 -0.04 -5.70 20.64
N GLN A 602 -0.43 -6.96 20.52
CA GLN A 602 0.39 -8.11 20.85
C GLN A 602 0.18 -9.16 19.76
N ILE A 603 1.28 -9.69 19.22
CA ILE A 603 1.30 -10.79 18.25
C ILE A 603 2.12 -11.92 18.88
N ILE A 604 1.55 -13.11 18.92
CA ILE A 604 2.20 -14.34 19.38
C ILE A 604 2.30 -15.24 18.15
N ASN A 605 3.50 -15.63 17.77
CA ASN A 605 3.74 -16.54 16.68
C ASN A 605 4.45 -17.77 17.23
N SER A 606 3.72 -18.88 17.29
CA SER A 606 4.18 -20.17 17.79
C SER A 606 4.71 -21.02 16.64
N ASP A 607 5.63 -21.91 16.92
CA ASP A 607 6.18 -22.89 15.98
C ASP A 607 6.84 -22.26 14.74
N LEU A 608 7.63 -21.22 14.94
CA LEU A 608 8.37 -20.53 13.89
C LEU A 608 9.57 -21.36 13.43
N ALA A 609 9.56 -21.78 12.15
CA ALA A 609 10.66 -22.53 11.57
C ALA A 609 11.84 -21.65 11.18
N GLN A 610 13.05 -22.11 11.50
CA GLN A 610 14.32 -21.50 11.11
C GLN A 610 15.31 -22.56 10.71
N THR A 611 16.31 -22.19 9.90
CA THR A 611 17.40 -23.12 9.57
C THR A 611 18.10 -23.52 10.87
N ALA A 612 18.12 -24.81 11.17
CA ALA A 612 18.86 -25.33 12.28
C ALA A 612 20.36 -25.08 12.05
N GLU A 613 21.06 -24.59 13.04
CA GLU A 613 22.51 -24.36 12.94
C GLU A 613 23.27 -25.69 13.10
N PHE A 614 22.74 -26.60 13.88
CA PHE A 614 23.32 -27.87 14.19
C PHE A 614 22.38 -29.02 13.84
N LEU A 615 22.96 -30.19 13.49
CA LEU A 615 22.23 -31.42 13.33
C LEU A 615 21.98 -32.09 14.70
N ALA A 616 21.23 -33.19 14.72
CA ALA A 616 20.91 -33.91 15.94
C ALA A 616 22.16 -34.49 16.69
N ASP A 617 23.24 -34.73 15.96
CA ASP A 617 24.53 -35.16 16.52
C ASP A 617 25.43 -34.00 16.99
N GLY A 618 24.96 -32.74 16.90
CA GLY A 618 25.70 -31.58 17.29
C GLY A 618 26.67 -31.06 16.21
N SER A 619 26.76 -31.69 15.04
CA SER A 619 27.57 -31.18 13.93
C SER A 619 26.91 -29.98 13.26
N ILE A 620 27.71 -29.11 12.59
CA ILE A 620 27.20 -27.95 11.88
C ILE A 620 26.32 -28.39 10.72
N ASN A 621 25.09 -27.84 10.67
CA ASN A 621 24.17 -28.11 9.60
C ASN A 621 24.50 -27.30 8.36
N THR A 622 24.83 -27.93 7.25
CA THR A 622 25.04 -27.30 5.93
C THR A 622 23.80 -27.37 5.05
N ASN A 623 22.75 -28.08 5.47
CA ASN A 623 21.52 -28.25 4.71
C ASN A 623 20.45 -27.24 5.19
N THR A 624 20.22 -26.20 4.41
CA THR A 624 19.24 -25.16 4.72
C THR A 624 17.79 -25.64 4.72
N ASN A 625 17.51 -26.86 4.26
CA ASN A 625 16.18 -27.48 4.32
C ASN A 625 15.86 -28.07 5.70
N ILE A 626 16.90 -28.33 6.51
CA ILE A 626 16.73 -28.83 7.90
C ILE A 626 16.46 -27.61 8.78
N LYS A 627 15.29 -27.63 9.43
CA LYS A 627 14.76 -26.55 10.26
C LYS A 627 14.57 -27.00 11.70
N THR A 628 14.63 -26.01 12.59
CA THR A 628 14.23 -26.14 13.98
C THR A 628 13.07 -25.21 14.24
N LEU A 629 12.03 -25.70 14.91
CA LEU A 629 10.95 -24.85 15.42
C LEU A 629 11.47 -24.14 16.67
N SER A 630 11.60 -22.82 16.61
CA SER A 630 12.18 -22.02 17.70
C SER A 630 11.27 -21.86 18.92
N GLY A 631 10.08 -22.41 18.84
CA GLY A 631 9.06 -22.23 19.87
C GLY A 631 8.19 -21.00 19.57
N GLU A 632 8.25 -19.99 20.40
CA GLU A 632 7.34 -18.83 20.31
C GLU A 632 8.09 -17.52 20.18
N THR A 633 7.61 -16.64 19.29
CA THR A 633 8.01 -15.24 19.29
C THR A 633 6.85 -14.35 19.71
N ILE A 634 7.15 -13.30 20.49
CA ILE A 634 6.18 -12.28 20.87
C ILE A 634 6.62 -10.93 20.32
N SER A 635 5.69 -10.23 19.64
CA SER A 635 5.84 -8.84 19.26
C SER A 635 4.79 -8.01 19.98
N LYS A 636 5.22 -7.05 20.80
CA LYS A 636 4.35 -6.11 21.52
C LYS A 636 4.69 -4.70 21.12
N GLY A 637 3.69 -3.84 21.06
CA GLY A 637 3.99 -2.47 20.68
C GLY A 637 2.84 -1.48 20.80
N LEU A 638 3.22 -0.24 20.54
CA LEU A 638 2.36 0.92 20.49
C LEU A 638 2.57 1.64 19.16
N GLU A 639 1.49 2.01 18.52
CA GLU A 639 1.49 2.81 17.29
C GLU A 639 0.62 4.06 17.48
N ILE A 640 1.13 5.20 17.05
CA ILE A 640 0.45 6.50 17.08
C ILE A 640 0.48 7.06 15.66
N ASP A 641 -0.68 7.35 15.10
CA ASP A 641 -0.85 7.98 13.79
C ASP A 641 -1.60 9.30 13.95
N LEU A 642 -1.03 10.36 13.41
CA LEU A 642 -1.60 11.70 13.40
C LEU A 642 -1.74 12.18 11.97
N TYR A 643 -2.89 12.74 11.66
CA TYR A 643 -3.17 13.36 10.38
C TYR A 643 -3.90 14.68 10.60
N SER A 644 -3.45 15.74 9.94
CA SER A 644 -4.06 17.06 10.10
C SER A 644 -4.12 17.85 8.79
N LYS A 645 -5.26 18.51 8.58
CA LYS A 645 -5.48 19.55 7.58
C LYS A 645 -6.08 20.78 8.28
N PRO A 646 -5.28 21.49 9.09
CA PRO A 646 -5.81 22.55 9.95
C PRO A 646 -6.34 23.74 9.16
N ILE A 647 -5.69 24.06 8.04
CA ILE A 647 -6.06 25.11 7.10
C ILE A 647 -5.99 24.58 5.67
N GLU A 648 -6.57 25.31 4.74
CA GLU A 648 -6.48 25.00 3.33
C GLU A 648 -5.03 25.08 2.84
N GLY A 649 -4.62 24.13 2.00
CA GLY A 649 -3.25 24.02 1.50
C GLY A 649 -2.25 23.34 2.43
N LEU A 650 -2.53 23.18 3.74
CA LEU A 650 -1.63 22.55 4.70
C LEU A 650 -2.05 21.12 4.99
N THR A 651 -1.13 20.19 4.80
CA THR A 651 -1.27 18.78 5.20
C THR A 651 -0.12 18.41 6.12
N ILE A 652 -0.43 17.82 7.27
CA ILE A 652 0.55 17.32 8.24
C ILE A 652 0.24 15.86 8.52
N MET A 653 1.27 15.03 8.50
CA MET A 653 1.22 13.63 8.92
C MET A 653 2.36 13.38 9.88
N ALA A 654 2.10 12.64 10.95
CA ALA A 654 3.12 12.23 11.88
C ALA A 654 2.78 10.85 12.43
N GLY A 655 3.79 10.10 12.80
CA GLY A 655 3.60 8.80 13.38
C GLY A 655 4.78 8.38 14.23
N TYR A 656 4.49 7.54 15.22
CA TYR A 656 5.48 6.90 16.06
C TYR A 656 5.07 5.46 16.30
N SER A 657 6.04 4.55 16.27
CA SER A 657 5.85 3.16 16.63
C SER A 657 6.96 2.68 17.55
N TYR A 658 6.56 2.04 18.63
CA TYR A 658 7.41 1.24 19.47
C TYR A 658 7.11 -0.22 19.23
N ASN A 659 8.16 -1.05 19.05
CA ASN A 659 8.05 -2.49 18.87
C ASN A 659 9.08 -3.20 19.73
N ASP A 660 8.60 -4.17 20.50
CA ASP A 660 9.42 -5.12 21.23
C ASP A 660 9.13 -6.52 20.74
N MET A 661 10.08 -7.07 19.97
CA MET A 661 9.98 -8.39 19.38
C MET A 661 11.13 -9.28 19.82
N LEU A 662 10.80 -10.41 20.44
CA LEU A 662 11.76 -11.35 21.01
C LEU A 662 11.28 -12.80 20.90
N PHE A 663 12.20 -13.72 21.05
CA PHE A 663 11.89 -15.15 21.27
C PHE A 663 11.40 -15.31 22.71
N SER A 664 10.14 -15.70 22.87
CA SER A 664 9.50 -15.86 24.19
C SER A 664 9.59 -17.27 24.73
N LYS A 665 9.63 -18.26 23.82
CA LYS A 665 9.87 -19.67 24.14
C LYS A 665 10.71 -20.30 23.05
N THR A 666 11.66 -21.13 23.45
CA THR A 666 12.50 -21.90 22.54
C THR A 666 12.57 -23.36 23.03
N SER A 667 12.93 -24.25 22.11
CA SER A 667 13.06 -25.70 22.49
C SER A 667 14.25 -26.00 23.39
N GLY A 668 15.22 -25.10 23.49
CA GLY A 668 16.45 -25.28 24.26
C GLY A 668 17.43 -26.31 23.66
N VAL A 669 17.10 -26.98 22.55
CA VAL A 669 17.99 -27.92 21.86
C VAL A 669 19.07 -27.18 21.07
N ILE A 670 20.13 -27.89 20.67
CA ILE A 670 21.20 -27.36 19.81
C ILE A 670 20.59 -26.82 18.51
N GLY A 671 21.00 -25.59 18.12
CA GLY A 671 20.48 -24.89 16.95
C GLY A 671 19.19 -24.08 17.19
N SER A 672 18.52 -24.24 18.33
CA SER A 672 17.37 -23.38 18.69
C SER A 672 17.82 -21.98 19.07
N PHE A 673 16.95 -20.98 18.88
CA PHE A 673 17.23 -19.62 19.35
C PHE A 673 17.35 -19.52 20.89
N ILE A 674 17.87 -18.38 21.34
CA ILE A 674 17.99 -18.07 22.77
C ILE A 674 16.72 -17.34 23.21
N GLU A 675 16.08 -17.84 24.25
CA GLU A 675 14.92 -17.20 24.86
C GLU A 675 15.29 -15.82 25.43
N GLY A 676 14.43 -14.82 25.17
CA GLY A 676 14.65 -13.43 25.56
C GLY A 676 15.47 -12.60 24.55
N ASP A 677 16.13 -13.24 23.58
CA ASP A 677 16.85 -12.52 22.55
C ASP A 677 15.88 -11.81 21.58
N ARG A 678 16.29 -10.59 21.17
CA ARG A 678 15.58 -9.83 20.13
C ARG A 678 15.89 -10.39 18.75
N LEU A 679 14.89 -10.36 17.88
CA LEU A 679 15.11 -10.72 16.48
C LEU A 679 15.97 -9.65 15.78
N THR A 680 16.94 -10.09 14.99
CA THR A 680 17.78 -9.22 14.17
C THR A 680 16.94 -8.39 13.17
N ARG A 681 17.47 -7.27 12.70
CA ARG A 681 16.86 -6.35 11.71
C ARG A 681 15.65 -5.56 12.21
N THR A 682 15.18 -5.76 13.45
CA THR A 682 13.99 -5.11 14.00
C THR A 682 14.35 -3.90 14.85
N PRO A 683 14.07 -2.66 14.39
CA PRO A 683 14.23 -1.47 15.22
C PRO A 683 13.17 -1.42 16.31
N SER A 684 13.57 -1.00 17.52
CA SER A 684 12.58 -0.82 18.60
C SER A 684 11.68 0.38 18.38
N ASN A 685 12.15 1.39 17.67
CA ASN A 685 11.42 2.63 17.49
C ASN A 685 11.50 3.08 16.03
N THR A 686 10.39 3.53 15.49
CA THR A 686 10.34 4.25 14.21
C THR A 686 9.46 5.47 14.36
N ALA A 687 9.78 6.55 13.65
CA ALA A 687 8.94 7.72 13.60
C ALA A 687 8.98 8.37 12.23
N ASN A 688 7.90 9.02 11.86
CA ASN A 688 7.80 9.78 10.63
C ASN A 688 7.08 11.09 10.87
N PHE A 689 7.47 12.10 10.11
CA PHE A 689 6.80 13.39 10.08
C PHE A 689 6.82 13.92 8.66
N SER A 690 5.70 14.40 8.16
CA SER A 690 5.62 15.14 6.91
C SER A 690 4.71 16.34 7.02
N LEU A 691 5.15 17.44 6.46
CA LEU A 691 4.40 18.67 6.32
C LEU A 691 4.50 19.13 4.87
N PHE A 692 3.35 19.43 4.27
CA PHE A 692 3.29 20.03 2.95
C PHE A 692 2.32 21.21 3.00
N TYR A 693 2.78 22.38 2.57
CA TYR A 693 1.98 23.59 2.51
C TYR A 693 2.05 24.24 1.12
N SER A 694 0.89 24.53 0.54
CA SER A 694 0.74 25.30 -0.68
C SER A 694 -0.02 26.59 -0.37
N LEU A 695 0.57 27.72 -0.72
CA LEU A 695 -0.02 29.04 -0.53
C LEU A 695 -1.30 29.18 -1.35
N GLN A 696 -2.40 29.55 -0.71
CA GLN A 696 -3.72 29.59 -1.33
C GLN A 696 -4.08 30.99 -1.89
N TYR A 697 -3.42 32.03 -1.41
CA TYR A 697 -3.75 33.43 -1.70
C TYR A 697 -2.50 34.29 -1.95
N GLY A 698 -2.68 35.49 -2.49
CA GLY A 698 -1.63 36.45 -2.68
C GLY A 698 -0.84 36.28 -3.97
N LYS A 699 0.23 37.08 -4.14
CA LYS A 699 1.10 37.10 -5.34
C LYS A 699 1.89 35.80 -5.51
N LEU A 700 2.16 35.09 -4.43
CA LEU A 700 2.86 33.80 -4.39
C LEU A 700 1.90 32.61 -4.27
N LYS A 701 0.64 32.77 -4.64
CA LYS A 701 -0.31 31.69 -4.72
C LYS A 701 0.28 30.51 -5.51
N ASP A 702 -0.02 29.27 -5.07
CA ASP A 702 0.46 28.02 -5.66
C ASP A 702 1.97 27.75 -5.47
N LEU A 703 2.71 28.61 -4.72
CA LEU A 703 4.02 28.25 -4.19
C LEU A 703 3.84 27.25 -3.06
N SER A 704 4.64 26.20 -3.06
CA SER A 704 4.53 25.10 -2.09
C SER A 704 5.85 24.75 -1.44
N PHE A 705 5.78 24.26 -0.21
CA PHE A 705 6.92 23.82 0.60
C PHE A 705 6.59 22.48 1.23
N GLY A 706 7.57 21.60 1.31
CA GLY A 706 7.43 20.30 1.96
C GLY A 706 8.62 19.99 2.86
N ILE A 707 8.33 19.32 3.97
CA ILE A 707 9.31 18.73 4.89
C ILE A 707 8.89 17.28 5.12
N LEU A 708 9.82 16.36 4.98
CA LEU A 708 9.64 14.96 5.35
C LEU A 708 10.79 14.56 6.27
N SER A 709 10.48 13.90 7.37
CA SER A 709 11.46 13.31 8.28
C SER A 709 11.09 11.86 8.55
N ASN A 710 12.08 10.98 8.55
CA ASN A 710 11.92 9.58 8.87
C ASN A 710 13.05 9.14 9.82
N TYR A 711 12.66 8.57 10.95
CA TYR A 711 13.55 8.02 11.97
C TYR A 711 13.44 6.50 12.02
N ILE A 712 14.57 5.81 11.95
CA ILE A 712 14.72 4.38 12.21
C ILE A 712 15.62 4.21 13.42
N GLY A 713 15.14 3.54 14.43
CA GLY A 713 15.86 3.30 15.68
C GLY A 713 17.04 2.34 15.57
N LYS A 714 17.74 2.17 16.69
CA LYS A 714 18.81 1.18 16.82
C LYS A 714 18.28 -0.21 16.50
N ARG A 715 19.09 -1.01 15.81
CA ARG A 715 18.83 -2.40 15.43
C ARG A 715 20.13 -3.17 15.32
N VAL A 716 20.05 -4.45 15.04
CA VAL A 716 21.21 -5.30 14.84
C VAL A 716 21.10 -6.06 13.51
N GLY A 717 22.22 -6.16 12.81
CA GLY A 717 22.45 -7.14 11.74
C GLY A 717 23.12 -8.39 12.31
N GLY A 718 23.73 -9.20 11.49
CA GLY A 718 24.34 -10.45 11.91
C GLY A 718 23.32 -11.57 12.07
N TRP A 719 23.60 -12.51 12.93
CA TRP A 719 22.75 -13.68 13.18
C TRP A 719 22.13 -13.60 14.56
N ASN A 720 20.93 -14.11 14.70
CA ASN A 720 20.37 -14.44 16.00
C ASN A 720 21.25 -15.50 16.69
N ASN A 721 21.42 -15.38 17.99
CA ASN A 721 22.15 -16.37 18.78
C ASN A 721 21.36 -17.68 18.86
N THR A 722 22.08 -18.79 18.87
CA THR A 722 21.53 -20.15 18.97
C THR A 722 22.25 -20.98 20.00
N ASN A 723 21.57 -21.96 20.61
CA ASN A 723 22.16 -22.88 21.56
C ASN A 723 23.25 -23.72 20.89
N GLY A 724 24.37 -23.93 21.60
CA GLY A 724 25.49 -24.73 21.13
C GLY A 724 26.45 -24.01 20.17
N GLN A 725 26.23 -22.71 19.89
CA GLN A 725 27.18 -21.96 19.09
C GLN A 725 28.51 -21.72 19.80
N THR A 726 29.60 -21.79 19.04
CA THR A 726 30.96 -21.59 19.57
C THR A 726 31.29 -20.11 19.80
N ILE A 727 30.68 -19.19 19.04
CA ILE A 727 30.88 -17.75 19.14
C ILE A 727 29.62 -17.15 19.74
N PRO A 728 29.62 -16.78 21.02
CA PRO A 728 28.49 -16.08 21.63
C PRO A 728 28.39 -14.66 21.05
N ASP A 729 27.16 -14.15 20.92
CA ASP A 729 26.85 -12.82 20.42
C ASP A 729 27.42 -12.53 19.00
N ARG A 730 26.70 -13.03 18.01
CA ARG A 730 27.00 -12.86 16.58
C ARG A 730 26.31 -11.64 15.96
N THR A 731 25.77 -10.75 16.79
CA THR A 731 25.04 -9.57 16.33
C THR A 731 25.98 -8.44 15.95
N ILE A 732 25.60 -7.64 14.96
CA ILE A 732 26.32 -6.48 14.47
C ILE A 732 25.46 -5.25 14.74
N PRO A 733 25.85 -4.36 15.67
CA PRO A 733 25.05 -3.21 16.04
C PRO A 733 24.96 -2.17 14.91
N ILE A 734 23.76 -1.64 14.68
CA ILE A 734 23.49 -0.58 13.73
C ILE A 734 22.81 0.57 14.45
N SER A 735 23.44 1.74 14.42
CA SER A 735 22.91 2.94 15.06
C SER A 735 21.57 3.38 14.46
N GLY A 736 20.73 4.02 15.28
CA GLY A 736 19.55 4.72 14.77
C GLY A 736 19.94 5.97 14.00
N TYR A 737 19.05 6.43 13.10
CA TYR A 737 19.27 7.63 12.31
C TYR A 737 17.98 8.33 11.93
N THR A 738 18.12 9.62 11.61
CA THR A 738 17.03 10.43 11.06
C THR A 738 17.47 10.99 9.70
N VAL A 739 16.56 10.94 8.73
CA VAL A 739 16.73 11.58 7.42
C VAL A 739 15.71 12.70 7.31
N PHE A 740 16.14 13.85 6.76
CA PHE A 740 15.29 14.98 6.46
C PHE A 740 15.31 15.26 4.96
N ASP A 741 14.12 15.39 4.38
CA ASP A 741 13.93 15.80 3.00
C ASP A 741 13.18 17.14 2.97
N LEU A 742 13.59 18.05 2.09
CA LEU A 742 12.92 19.34 1.87
C LEU A 742 12.47 19.45 0.43
N SER A 743 11.35 20.11 0.20
CA SER A 743 10.88 20.39 -1.16
C SER A 743 10.33 21.80 -1.29
N ILE A 744 10.48 22.35 -2.49
CA ILE A 744 9.88 23.62 -2.92
C ILE A 744 9.31 23.44 -4.32
N GLY A 745 8.11 23.97 -4.55
CA GLY A 745 7.45 23.86 -5.85
C GLY A 745 6.59 25.06 -6.16
N TYR A 746 6.33 25.24 -7.44
CA TYR A 746 5.46 26.29 -7.96
C TYR A 746 4.58 25.76 -9.09
N LYS A 747 3.28 26.07 -9.04
CA LYS A 747 2.33 25.75 -10.11
C LYS A 747 1.90 27.02 -10.83
N TRP A 748 2.08 27.02 -12.13
CA TRP A 748 1.64 28.11 -13.02
C TRP A 748 0.76 27.54 -14.13
N LYS A 749 -0.55 27.78 -14.04
CA LYS A 749 -1.53 27.22 -14.98
C LYS A 749 -1.44 25.70 -15.06
N GLN A 750 -1.13 25.15 -16.23
CA GLN A 750 -0.96 23.73 -16.49
C GLN A 750 0.42 23.17 -16.13
N ILE A 751 1.40 24.05 -15.87
CA ILE A 751 2.78 23.66 -15.57
C ILE A 751 2.98 23.67 -14.06
N SER A 752 3.62 22.65 -13.53
CA SER A 752 4.14 22.68 -12.17
C SER A 752 5.58 22.17 -12.13
N ILE A 753 6.39 22.85 -11.35
CA ILE A 753 7.76 22.46 -11.05
C ILE A 753 7.85 22.18 -9.56
N LEU A 754 8.52 21.10 -9.19
CA LEU A 754 8.78 20.74 -7.80
C LEU A 754 10.20 20.22 -7.69
N THR A 755 10.97 20.76 -6.76
CA THR A 755 12.34 20.32 -6.46
C THR A 755 12.39 19.78 -5.04
N LYS A 756 12.95 18.59 -4.87
CA LYS A 756 13.16 17.92 -3.59
C LYS A 756 14.67 17.74 -3.36
N ILE A 757 15.12 18.04 -2.15
CA ILE A 757 16.44 17.68 -1.63
C ILE A 757 16.25 16.60 -0.59
N SER A 758 16.66 15.39 -0.90
CA SER A 758 16.58 14.24 0.02
C SER A 758 17.84 14.15 0.85
N ASN A 759 17.72 13.65 2.09
CA ASN A 759 18.81 13.50 3.04
C ASN A 759 19.67 14.77 3.14
N ILE A 760 19.04 15.91 3.45
CA ILE A 760 19.71 17.23 3.46
C ILE A 760 20.91 17.29 4.41
N THR A 761 20.86 16.53 5.50
CA THR A 761 21.92 16.40 6.50
C THR A 761 23.07 15.51 6.05
N ASN A 762 22.95 14.84 4.91
CA ASN A 762 23.89 13.87 4.37
C ASN A 762 24.23 12.74 5.37
N THR A 763 23.26 12.34 6.15
CA THR A 763 23.39 11.27 7.15
C THR A 763 23.87 9.97 6.49
N LEU A 764 24.85 9.30 7.09
CA LEU A 764 25.30 7.96 6.73
C LEU A 764 24.74 6.95 7.73
N ASN A 765 24.12 5.93 7.21
CA ASN A 765 23.69 4.74 7.93
C ASN A 765 23.52 3.60 6.92
N TYR A 766 23.06 2.43 7.36
CA TYR A 766 23.05 1.24 6.52
C TYR A 766 21.70 0.52 6.61
N THR A 767 21.26 -0.07 5.51
CA THR A 767 20.24 -1.11 5.47
C THR A 767 20.91 -2.48 5.44
N VAL A 768 20.31 -3.46 6.09
CA VAL A 768 20.84 -4.82 6.10
C VAL A 768 20.50 -5.48 4.77
N HIS A 769 21.49 -6.03 4.05
CA HIS A 769 21.24 -6.86 2.88
C HIS A 769 20.99 -8.32 3.30
N GLU A 770 22.03 -8.87 3.91
CA GLU A 770 22.04 -10.18 4.54
C GLU A 770 22.63 -10.05 5.95
N ASN A 771 22.93 -11.15 6.59
CA ASN A 771 23.45 -11.12 7.96
C ASN A 771 24.74 -10.31 8.11
N TYR A 772 25.61 -10.36 7.11
CA TYR A 772 26.96 -9.78 7.12
C TYR A 772 27.19 -8.66 6.10
N SER A 773 26.18 -8.32 5.28
CA SER A 773 26.30 -7.31 4.23
C SER A 773 25.36 -6.13 4.51
N PHE A 774 25.86 -4.91 4.28
CA PHE A 774 25.20 -3.67 4.64
C PHE A 774 25.24 -2.69 3.50
N ASN A 775 24.10 -2.25 2.99
CA ASN A 775 24.00 -1.22 1.98
C ASN A 775 23.94 0.16 2.63
N PRO A 776 24.87 1.09 2.34
CA PRO A 776 24.76 2.45 2.82
C PRO A 776 23.52 3.13 2.25
N ILE A 777 22.83 3.93 3.07
CA ILE A 777 21.71 4.76 2.59
C ILE A 777 22.21 5.85 1.66
N ALA A 778 21.37 6.32 0.75
CA ALA A 778 21.72 7.34 -0.22
C ALA A 778 22.20 8.64 0.45
N PRO A 779 23.21 9.33 -0.10
CA PRO A 779 23.65 10.65 0.33
C PRO A 779 22.59 11.71 0.04
N ARG A 780 22.92 12.97 0.29
CA ARG A 780 22.09 14.08 -0.16
C ARG A 780 21.96 14.04 -1.68
N GLN A 781 20.70 14.16 -2.15
CA GLN A 781 20.32 14.10 -3.56
C GLN A 781 19.33 15.21 -3.88
N ILE A 782 19.33 15.67 -5.12
CA ILE A 782 18.37 16.63 -5.65
C ILE A 782 17.56 15.93 -6.73
N LEU A 783 16.23 16.13 -6.70
CA LEU A 783 15.30 15.66 -7.70
C LEU A 783 14.35 16.80 -8.07
N THR A 784 14.24 17.11 -9.35
CA THR A 784 13.32 18.10 -9.87
C THR A 784 12.34 17.44 -10.82
N SER A 785 11.06 17.69 -10.64
CA SER A 785 9.99 17.28 -11.57
C SER A 785 9.37 18.48 -12.27
N LEU A 786 9.17 18.35 -13.56
CA LEU A 786 8.36 19.24 -14.39
C LEU A 786 7.12 18.46 -14.82
N ASN A 787 5.95 18.97 -14.44
CA ASN A 787 4.67 18.35 -14.78
C ASN A 787 3.84 19.29 -15.66
N TYR A 788 3.28 18.77 -16.74
CA TYR A 788 2.38 19.45 -17.64
C TYR A 788 1.05 18.70 -17.74
N LEU A 789 -0.04 19.43 -17.46
CA LEU A 789 -1.42 18.92 -17.57
C LEU A 789 -2.04 19.47 -18.87
N PHE A 790 -2.48 18.55 -19.76
CA PHE A 790 -3.13 18.90 -21.03
C PHE A 790 -4.61 19.19 -20.85
#